data_6534d99ff5e73c1e4f589773a3509327
#
_entry.id   6534d99ff5e73c1e4f589773a3509327
#
_cell.length_a   1.000
_cell.length_b   1.000
_cell.length_c   1.000
_cell.angle_alpha   90.00
_cell.angle_beta   90.00
_cell.angle_gamma   90.00
#
_symmetry.space_group_name_H-M   'P 1'
#
loop_
_entity.id
_entity.type
_entity.pdbx_description
1 polymer ?
#
loop_
_entity_poly.entity_id
_entity_poly.type
_entity_poly.pdbx_seq_one_letter_code
_entity_poly.pdbx_strand_id
1 'polypeptide(L)'
;MTDFSAYAVDGLPLNAPDFSKINEGDYIAHIKEAIALARARFENVKNSNEKPTFANTITAMDNCDTELDQVLSVFYTLLSAESTDAMQDMAQEIGPMTSEFSNDIGLDPTIFARIDDLWTRRDDLGLNNNEMMILEKSWLGFTRNGAKLGDADKDKLREIDTELSKLSPQFSDNARLSANAFELIVTNEDDLSGLPENAKTAARETAEAKDHKNAWCFTLEYPSYIPFMTYTDDRNLREQMWRAFSSRAFNDKHDNQDAIKQIVSLRIQRAQLLGYDTHADYVLERRMAENFDNVDAFLTTLDTSARPAAVKDLNNITAYAHKNGFDGVLKPWDMTYWSEKLKKAEYDFDEEELRPYFPLQACIDGAFAHAEKLFGVRCTPIDGIPTYHGDVTTYEVKDLDGTMRGLLYADFHPRAGKRQGAWQGTIRDRDTNENGDVELPLVSIVMNFTKPTKDTPALLTFDEVETLFHEFGHALHSLLTDINHGAISGTSVFWDFVELPSQLMENWLTEPETLNMFAKHYETGETIPTQLIEKLRASRNFMKGWQLFRQVSLCRLDMAWHTLDSADGIDDVINFEREAVDDYTLLPYEGGCTSTSFSHIFAGGYSAGYYSYLWAQVLDADAFEAFTENGLYDPETGQKFRHEILAKGGSRPPLELYRNFRGRDADPDSLLRRDGLLDD
;
A
#
# COMPACT_ATOMS: atom_id res chain seq x y z
N MET A 1 24.99 18.51 21.21
CA MET A 1 24.66 18.37 19.79
C MET A 1 24.37 16.90 19.57
N THR A 2 23.17 16.58 19.20
CA THR A 2 22.73 15.20 18.93
C THR A 2 23.52 14.64 17.76
N ASP A 3 23.86 13.36 17.82
CA ASP A 3 24.62 12.70 16.76
C ASP A 3 23.63 12.03 15.79
N PHE A 4 23.44 12.62 14.63
CA PHE A 4 22.59 12.05 13.56
C PHE A 4 23.34 11.09 12.65
N SER A 5 24.64 10.82 12.90
CA SER A 5 25.48 10.02 12.01
C SER A 5 24.99 8.56 11.83
N ALA A 6 24.15 8.05 12.72
CA ALA A 6 23.57 6.72 12.58
C ALA A 6 22.48 6.63 11.48
N TYR A 7 21.84 7.77 11.11
CA TYR A 7 20.80 7.81 10.09
C TYR A 7 21.32 7.92 8.66
N ALA A 8 22.59 8.36 8.50
CA ALA A 8 23.29 8.39 7.22
C ALA A 8 24.78 8.18 7.49
N VAL A 9 25.29 6.93 7.33
CA VAL A 9 26.63 6.54 7.81
C VAL A 9 27.64 6.64 6.71
N ASP A 10 28.60 7.53 6.85
CA ASP A 10 29.76 7.61 5.96
C ASP A 10 30.50 6.25 5.89
N GLY A 11 30.70 5.77 4.67
CA GLY A 11 31.40 4.50 4.40
C GLY A 11 30.49 3.28 4.31
N LEU A 12 29.20 3.36 4.67
CA LEU A 12 28.22 2.37 4.25
C LEU A 12 27.80 2.64 2.79
N PRO A 13 27.39 1.60 2.04
CA PRO A 13 26.87 1.76 0.69
C PRO A 13 25.74 2.80 0.67
N LEU A 14 25.87 3.81 -0.21
CA LEU A 14 24.94 4.93 -0.34
C LEU A 14 24.63 5.69 0.97
N ASN A 15 25.57 5.70 1.93
CA ASN A 15 25.37 6.28 3.25
C ASN A 15 24.08 5.75 3.92
N ALA A 16 23.85 4.45 3.86
CA ALA A 16 22.72 3.78 4.46
C ALA A 16 22.67 4.01 5.98
N PRO A 17 21.50 3.98 6.61
CA PRO A 17 21.39 4.05 8.07
C PRO A 17 21.99 2.80 8.73
N ASP A 18 22.60 2.99 9.89
CA ASP A 18 23.06 1.90 10.74
C ASP A 18 22.01 1.60 11.82
N PHE A 19 21.04 0.76 11.50
CA PHE A 19 19.97 0.41 12.42
C PHE A 19 20.47 -0.20 13.73
N SER A 20 21.68 -0.77 13.77
CA SER A 20 22.26 -1.34 14.98
C SER A 20 22.73 -0.29 16.01
N LYS A 21 22.90 0.96 15.55
CA LYS A 21 23.31 2.10 16.40
C LYS A 21 22.16 3.03 16.77
N ILE A 22 20.99 2.85 16.15
CA ILE A 22 19.82 3.65 16.45
C ILE A 22 19.11 3.04 17.66
N ASN A 23 19.04 3.80 18.76
CA ASN A 23 18.37 3.35 19.98
C ASN A 23 16.96 3.92 20.04
N GLU A 24 15.99 3.08 20.36
CA GLU A 24 14.57 3.45 20.48
C GLU A 24 14.36 4.67 21.39
N GLY A 25 15.04 4.73 22.53
CA GLY A 25 14.90 5.83 23.51
C GLY A 25 15.40 7.20 23.03
N ASP A 26 16.11 7.28 21.91
CA ASP A 26 16.71 8.52 21.42
C ASP A 26 15.80 9.30 20.45
N TYR A 27 14.77 8.68 19.87
CA TYR A 27 13.94 9.28 18.81
C TYR A 27 13.33 10.63 19.21
N ILE A 28 12.70 10.74 20.37
CA ILE A 28 12.09 11.99 20.83
C ILE A 28 13.12 13.12 20.92
N ALA A 29 14.31 12.83 21.44
CA ALA A 29 15.38 13.82 21.56
C ALA A 29 15.94 14.22 20.19
N HIS A 30 16.15 13.24 19.30
CA HIS A 30 16.63 13.48 17.93
C HIS A 30 15.64 14.31 17.13
N ILE A 31 14.35 13.98 17.16
CA ILE A 31 13.30 14.71 16.45
C ILE A 31 13.18 16.15 16.98
N LYS A 32 13.21 16.36 18.29
CA LYS A 32 13.18 17.72 18.88
C LYS A 32 14.37 18.57 18.43
N GLU A 33 15.57 18.01 18.39
CA GLU A 33 16.75 18.74 17.93
C GLU A 33 16.71 18.97 16.42
N ALA A 34 16.29 17.97 15.63
CA ALA A 34 16.13 18.12 14.18
C ALA A 34 15.09 19.19 13.81
N ILE A 35 13.94 19.25 14.51
CA ILE A 35 12.97 20.34 14.38
C ILE A 35 13.59 21.68 14.71
N ALA A 36 14.39 21.78 15.76
CA ALA A 36 15.04 23.03 16.14
C ALA A 36 16.05 23.52 15.08
N LEU A 37 16.81 22.60 14.48
CA LEU A 37 17.74 22.89 13.37
C LEU A 37 16.96 23.33 12.12
N ALA A 38 15.92 22.61 11.76
CA ALA A 38 15.06 22.94 10.63
C ALA A 38 14.44 24.32 10.79
N ARG A 39 13.87 24.64 11.95
CA ARG A 39 13.32 25.97 12.27
C ARG A 39 14.36 27.08 12.07
N ALA A 40 15.59 26.88 12.56
CA ALA A 40 16.66 27.90 12.40
C ALA A 40 17.02 28.12 10.92
N ARG A 41 17.03 27.09 10.10
CA ARG A 41 17.27 27.19 8.64
C ARG A 41 16.09 27.88 7.94
N PHE A 42 14.85 27.53 8.23
CA PHE A 42 13.65 28.20 7.71
C PHE A 42 13.61 29.69 8.07
N GLU A 43 14.00 30.06 9.29
CA GLU A 43 14.14 31.47 9.68
C GLU A 43 15.18 32.23 8.83
N ASN A 44 16.25 31.58 8.37
CA ASN A 44 17.20 32.20 7.44
C ASN A 44 16.56 32.45 6.06
N VAL A 45 15.78 31.49 5.53
CA VAL A 45 15.03 31.67 4.28
C VAL A 45 14.02 32.79 4.42
N LYS A 46 13.23 32.79 5.49
CA LYS A 46 12.19 33.76 5.81
C LYS A 46 12.73 35.18 5.91
N ASN A 47 13.85 35.34 6.63
CA ASN A 47 14.44 36.67 6.90
C ASN A 47 15.40 37.14 5.81
N SER A 48 15.56 36.42 4.70
CA SER A 48 16.40 36.85 3.59
C SER A 48 15.84 38.11 2.91
N ASN A 49 16.70 39.12 2.80
CA ASN A 49 16.37 40.38 2.09
C ASN A 49 16.61 40.29 0.57
N GLU A 50 17.13 39.18 0.09
CA GLU A 50 17.33 38.91 -1.33
C GLU A 50 16.01 38.70 -2.05
N LYS A 51 15.95 39.14 -3.31
CA LYS A 51 14.80 38.86 -4.17
C LYS A 51 14.64 37.31 -4.28
N PRO A 52 13.42 36.79 -4.13
CA PRO A 52 13.19 35.37 -4.25
C PRO A 52 13.68 34.82 -5.60
N THR A 53 14.42 33.70 -5.54
CA THR A 53 14.81 32.86 -6.67
C THR A 53 14.46 31.42 -6.36
N PHE A 54 14.43 30.56 -7.35
CA PHE A 54 14.19 29.13 -7.14
C PHE A 54 15.20 28.56 -6.13
N ALA A 55 16.50 28.85 -6.31
CA ALA A 55 17.57 28.37 -5.44
C ALA A 55 17.46 28.90 -3.98
N ASN A 56 17.25 30.23 -3.78
CA ASN A 56 17.24 30.80 -2.42
C ASN A 56 15.88 30.72 -1.71
N THR A 57 14.90 30.05 -2.32
CA THR A 57 13.57 29.87 -1.73
C THR A 57 13.17 28.39 -1.79
N ILE A 58 12.97 27.81 -2.96
CA ILE A 58 12.50 26.41 -3.08
C ILE A 58 13.60 25.44 -2.65
N THR A 59 14.74 25.41 -3.34
CA THR A 59 15.86 24.52 -2.98
C THR A 59 16.36 24.77 -1.55
N ALA A 60 16.37 26.02 -1.10
CA ALA A 60 16.79 26.34 0.26
C ALA A 60 15.79 25.79 1.31
N MET A 61 14.50 25.77 1.01
CA MET A 61 13.48 25.17 1.89
C MET A 61 13.60 23.64 1.95
N ASP A 62 13.78 22.99 0.81
CA ASP A 62 13.94 21.52 0.72
C ASP A 62 15.12 21.00 1.54
N ASN A 63 16.18 21.81 1.70
CA ASN A 63 17.37 21.45 2.50
C ASN A 63 17.23 21.86 3.99
N CYS A 64 16.10 22.44 4.42
CA CYS A 64 15.96 22.91 5.80
C CYS A 64 15.79 21.77 6.80
N ASP A 65 15.11 20.70 6.45
CA ASP A 65 14.63 19.62 7.33
C ASP A 65 15.28 18.27 7.08
N THR A 66 16.43 18.22 6.38
CA THR A 66 17.15 16.99 6.00
C THR A 66 17.32 16.01 7.18
N GLU A 67 17.81 16.47 8.34
CA GLU A 67 18.00 15.60 9.51
C GLU A 67 16.65 15.14 10.09
N LEU A 68 15.61 15.97 10.01
CA LEU A 68 14.26 15.61 10.46
C LEU A 68 13.68 14.50 9.57
N ASP A 69 13.80 14.65 8.26
CA ASP A 69 13.33 13.64 7.30
C ASP A 69 14.05 12.31 7.47
N GLN A 70 15.37 12.32 7.68
CA GLN A 70 16.15 11.11 7.94
C GLN A 70 15.67 10.38 9.21
N VAL A 71 15.46 11.10 10.31
CA VAL A 71 15.01 10.51 11.57
C VAL A 71 13.58 10.00 11.46
N LEU A 72 12.68 10.81 10.87
CA LEU A 72 11.27 10.44 10.73
C LEU A 72 11.07 9.25 9.79
N SER A 73 11.78 9.22 8.67
CA SER A 73 11.74 8.11 7.70
C SER A 73 12.13 6.79 8.36
N VAL A 74 13.21 6.76 9.14
CA VAL A 74 13.62 5.58 9.89
C VAL A 74 12.61 5.23 10.98
N PHE A 75 12.14 6.22 11.75
CA PHE A 75 11.15 5.99 12.82
C PHE A 75 9.86 5.37 12.27
N TYR A 76 9.26 5.93 11.22
CA TYR A 76 8.01 5.41 10.66
C TYR A 76 8.18 4.08 9.91
N THR A 77 9.37 3.83 9.33
CA THR A 77 9.71 2.51 8.80
C THR A 77 9.67 1.46 9.91
N LEU A 78 10.31 1.72 11.04
CA LEU A 78 10.31 0.80 12.17
C LEU A 78 8.96 0.73 12.89
N LEU A 79 8.24 1.84 13.02
CA LEU A 79 6.89 1.87 13.60
C LEU A 79 5.92 0.95 12.82
N SER A 80 6.13 0.78 11.52
CA SER A 80 5.31 -0.10 10.69
C SER A 80 5.82 -1.53 10.65
N ALA A 81 7.15 -1.74 10.63
CA ALA A 81 7.76 -3.03 10.37
C ALA A 81 8.30 -3.75 11.63
N GLU A 82 8.66 -3.02 12.70
CA GLU A 82 9.29 -3.56 13.92
C GLU A 82 8.83 -2.80 15.17
N SER A 83 7.53 -2.53 15.27
CA SER A 83 6.97 -1.69 16.33
C SER A 83 7.07 -2.34 17.70
N THR A 84 7.35 -1.51 18.71
CA THR A 84 7.21 -1.81 20.13
C THR A 84 6.11 -0.95 20.76
N ASP A 85 5.61 -1.32 21.94
CA ASP A 85 4.64 -0.48 22.66
C ASP A 85 5.23 0.91 22.96
N ALA A 86 6.53 0.99 23.26
CA ALA A 86 7.23 2.26 23.48
C ALA A 86 7.27 3.12 22.20
N MET A 87 7.45 2.53 21.03
CA MET A 87 7.38 3.27 19.75
C MET A 87 5.97 3.77 19.46
N GLN A 88 4.94 3.01 19.80
CA GLN A 88 3.55 3.46 19.67
C GLN A 88 3.25 4.65 20.60
N ASP A 89 3.74 4.60 21.84
CA ASP A 89 3.64 5.73 22.77
C ASP A 89 4.39 6.97 22.23
N MET A 90 5.60 6.78 21.70
CA MET A 90 6.36 7.86 21.06
C MET A 90 5.66 8.44 19.84
N ALA A 91 4.99 7.65 19.03
CA ALA A 91 4.25 8.12 17.85
C ALA A 91 3.14 9.12 18.25
N GLN A 92 2.49 8.91 19.41
CA GLN A 92 1.50 9.84 19.96
C GLN A 92 2.11 11.20 20.38
N GLU A 93 3.41 11.27 20.71
CA GLU A 93 4.12 12.51 20.98
C GLU A 93 4.70 13.13 19.72
N ILE A 94 5.26 12.32 18.81
CA ILE A 94 5.91 12.76 17.57
C ILE A 94 4.90 13.38 16.61
N GLY A 95 3.74 12.75 16.42
CA GLY A 95 2.71 13.24 15.51
C GLY A 95 2.34 14.72 15.75
N PRO A 96 1.95 15.13 16.95
CA PRO A 96 1.69 16.53 17.28
C PRO A 96 2.88 17.46 17.06
N MET A 97 4.11 17.05 17.41
CA MET A 97 5.31 17.86 17.22
C MET A 97 5.60 18.16 15.74
N THR A 98 5.49 17.12 14.90
CA THR A 98 5.71 17.27 13.45
C THR A 98 4.57 18.04 12.79
N SER A 99 3.33 17.84 13.24
CA SER A 99 2.16 18.61 12.79
C SER A 99 2.31 20.09 13.13
N GLU A 100 2.72 20.43 14.36
CA GLU A 100 2.99 21.80 14.76
C GLU A 100 4.09 22.44 13.90
N PHE A 101 5.20 21.73 13.71
CA PHE A 101 6.30 22.18 12.86
C PHE A 101 5.85 22.44 11.42
N SER A 102 5.15 21.50 10.80
CA SER A 102 4.65 21.62 9.42
C SER A 102 3.67 22.79 9.28
N ASN A 103 2.79 22.98 10.27
CA ASN A 103 1.86 24.10 10.29
C ASN A 103 2.58 25.45 10.47
N ASP A 104 3.63 25.51 11.28
CA ASP A 104 4.41 26.75 11.46
C ASP A 104 5.05 27.21 10.16
N ILE A 105 5.53 26.27 9.34
CA ILE A 105 6.11 26.59 8.04
C ILE A 105 5.01 26.83 6.99
N GLY A 106 4.06 25.89 6.84
CA GLY A 106 3.02 25.95 5.81
C GLY A 106 2.05 27.12 5.94
N LEU A 107 1.88 27.65 7.16
CA LEU A 107 1.02 28.79 7.45
C LEU A 107 1.77 30.13 7.58
N ASP A 108 3.11 30.14 7.42
CA ASP A 108 3.91 31.36 7.54
C ASP A 108 3.67 32.30 6.34
N PRO A 109 3.15 33.51 6.57
CA PRO A 109 2.82 34.44 5.49
C PRO A 109 4.05 35.01 4.76
N THR A 110 5.23 35.03 5.41
CA THR A 110 6.46 35.54 4.81
C THR A 110 7.08 34.52 3.87
N ILE A 111 7.13 33.25 4.28
CA ILE A 111 7.56 32.15 3.41
C ILE A 111 6.62 32.03 2.21
N PHE A 112 5.30 32.04 2.47
CA PHE A 112 4.31 31.99 1.40
C PHE A 112 4.47 33.16 0.41
N ALA A 113 4.70 34.37 0.87
CA ALA A 113 4.90 35.52 0.00
C ALA A 113 6.11 35.37 -0.94
N ARG A 114 7.18 34.70 -0.51
CA ARG A 114 8.34 34.39 -1.37
C ARG A 114 7.99 33.37 -2.46
N ILE A 115 7.22 32.34 -2.12
CA ILE A 115 6.77 31.32 -3.07
C ILE A 115 5.76 31.92 -4.06
N ASP A 116 4.83 32.74 -3.59
CA ASP A 116 3.81 33.40 -4.41
C ASP A 116 4.41 34.42 -5.39
N ASP A 117 5.50 35.12 -4.99
CA ASP A 117 6.29 35.97 -5.90
C ASP A 117 6.92 35.13 -7.04
N LEU A 118 7.50 33.99 -6.71
CA LEU A 118 8.04 33.07 -7.74
C LEU A 118 6.94 32.54 -8.67
N TRP A 119 5.83 32.08 -8.11
CA TRP A 119 4.70 31.56 -8.89
C TRP A 119 4.10 32.62 -9.83
N THR A 120 3.95 33.86 -9.36
CA THR A 120 3.38 34.97 -10.13
C THR A 120 4.23 35.29 -11.37
N ARG A 121 5.55 35.17 -11.28
CA ARG A 121 6.47 35.51 -12.37
C ARG A 121 7.20 34.26 -12.93
N ARG A 122 6.62 33.05 -12.74
CA ARG A 122 7.21 31.77 -13.12
C ARG A 122 7.65 31.69 -14.58
N ASP A 123 6.88 32.31 -15.49
CA ASP A 123 7.18 32.32 -16.93
C ASP A 123 8.45 33.10 -17.27
N ASP A 124 8.88 34.04 -16.39
CA ASP A 124 10.07 34.88 -16.56
C ASP A 124 11.32 34.29 -15.88
N LEU A 125 11.19 33.19 -15.11
CA LEU A 125 12.30 32.62 -14.34
C LEU A 125 13.23 31.72 -15.14
N GLY A 126 12.80 31.25 -16.33
CA GLY A 126 13.58 30.32 -17.15
C GLY A 126 13.75 28.92 -16.53
N LEU A 127 12.78 28.50 -15.69
CA LEU A 127 12.77 27.19 -15.03
C LEU A 127 12.65 26.06 -16.07
N ASN A 128 13.32 24.95 -15.81
CA ASN A 128 13.07 23.73 -16.55
C ASN A 128 11.73 23.08 -16.09
N ASN A 129 11.30 22.05 -16.77
CA ASN A 129 10.00 21.42 -16.49
C ASN A 129 9.89 20.84 -15.07
N ASN A 130 10.97 20.25 -14.54
CA ASN A 130 10.98 19.71 -13.18
C ASN A 130 10.91 20.83 -12.14
N GLU A 131 11.72 21.88 -12.30
CA GLU A 131 11.66 23.05 -11.43
C GLU A 131 10.29 23.73 -11.46
N MET A 132 9.65 23.81 -12.63
CA MET A 132 8.28 24.34 -12.74
C MET A 132 7.28 23.48 -11.97
N MET A 133 7.36 22.16 -12.09
CA MET A 133 6.49 21.22 -11.36
C MET A 133 6.71 21.31 -9.84
N ILE A 134 7.96 21.42 -9.40
CA ILE A 134 8.29 21.60 -7.99
C ILE A 134 7.73 22.93 -7.46
N LEU A 135 7.90 24.02 -8.19
CA LEU A 135 7.35 25.33 -7.83
C LEU A 135 5.81 25.28 -7.76
N GLU A 136 5.16 24.64 -8.73
CA GLU A 136 3.71 24.44 -8.73
C GLU A 136 3.27 23.63 -7.49
N LYS A 137 3.94 22.50 -7.23
CA LYS A 137 3.62 21.63 -6.08
C LYS A 137 3.80 22.39 -4.77
N SER A 138 4.89 23.16 -4.63
CA SER A 138 5.14 23.99 -3.44
C SER A 138 4.06 25.05 -3.27
N TRP A 139 3.75 25.80 -4.32
CA TRP A 139 2.71 26.85 -4.24
C TRP A 139 1.32 26.27 -3.93
N LEU A 140 0.96 25.16 -4.55
CA LEU A 140 -0.29 24.43 -4.24
C LEU A 140 -0.26 23.88 -2.82
N GLY A 141 0.86 23.32 -2.38
CA GLY A 141 1.03 22.82 -1.01
C GLY A 141 0.69 23.91 0.03
N PHE A 142 1.22 25.11 -0.14
CA PHE A 142 0.92 26.23 0.75
C PHE A 142 -0.53 26.71 0.62
N THR A 143 -1.00 26.95 -0.60
CA THR A 143 -2.35 27.53 -0.81
C THR A 143 -3.47 26.60 -0.35
N ARG A 144 -3.35 25.29 -0.63
CA ARG A 144 -4.34 24.28 -0.25
C ARG A 144 -4.26 23.85 1.22
N ASN A 145 -3.17 24.18 1.92
CA ASN A 145 -3.02 23.90 3.34
C ASN A 145 -3.14 25.16 4.21
N GLY A 146 -3.79 26.19 3.71
CA GLY A 146 -4.29 27.31 4.53
C GLY A 146 -3.39 28.52 4.63
N ALA A 147 -2.32 28.65 3.80
CA ALA A 147 -1.45 29.83 3.84
C ALA A 147 -2.21 31.17 3.66
N LYS A 148 -3.31 31.15 2.91
CA LYS A 148 -4.18 32.33 2.64
C LYS A 148 -5.25 32.57 3.70
N LEU A 149 -5.40 31.73 4.71
CA LEU A 149 -6.38 31.89 5.79
C LEU A 149 -6.02 33.08 6.70
N GLY A 150 -7.04 33.63 7.34
CA GLY A 150 -6.85 34.57 8.45
C GLY A 150 -6.35 33.90 9.71
N ASP A 151 -5.75 34.66 10.64
CA ASP A 151 -5.08 34.13 11.83
C ASP A 151 -5.99 33.18 12.66
N ALA A 152 -7.25 33.59 12.91
CA ALA A 152 -8.19 32.76 13.69
C ALA A 152 -8.52 31.41 13.03
N ASP A 153 -8.53 31.34 11.71
CA ASP A 153 -8.78 30.11 10.98
C ASP A 153 -7.51 29.25 10.87
N LYS A 154 -6.33 29.88 10.82
CA LYS A 154 -5.04 29.18 10.97
C LYS A 154 -4.92 28.51 12.33
N ASP A 155 -5.35 29.16 13.41
CA ASP A 155 -5.34 28.56 14.75
C ASP A 155 -6.24 27.32 14.82
N LYS A 156 -7.45 27.39 14.26
CA LYS A 156 -8.36 26.23 14.17
C LYS A 156 -7.76 25.09 13.33
N LEU A 157 -7.12 25.41 12.21
CA LEU A 157 -6.47 24.41 11.36
C LEU A 157 -5.37 23.68 12.12
N ARG A 158 -4.55 24.41 12.90
CA ARG A 158 -3.53 23.82 13.78
C ARG A 158 -4.12 22.83 14.80
N GLU A 159 -5.23 23.21 15.44
CA GLU A 159 -5.92 22.33 16.39
C GLU A 159 -6.40 21.05 15.69
N ILE A 160 -7.03 21.17 14.52
CA ILE A 160 -7.54 20.04 13.73
C ILE A 160 -6.39 19.10 13.31
N ASP A 161 -5.33 19.65 12.73
CA ASP A 161 -4.19 18.86 12.25
C ASP A 161 -3.46 18.16 13.40
N THR A 162 -3.36 18.83 14.57
CA THR A 162 -2.80 18.24 15.78
C THR A 162 -3.62 17.04 16.27
N GLU A 163 -4.95 17.12 16.26
CA GLU A 163 -5.78 16.00 16.69
C GLU A 163 -5.76 14.86 15.66
N LEU A 164 -5.81 15.15 14.35
CA LEU A 164 -5.69 14.14 13.30
C LEU A 164 -4.35 13.39 13.38
N SER A 165 -3.26 14.08 13.72
CA SER A 165 -1.93 13.46 13.85
C SER A 165 -1.82 12.43 14.99
N LYS A 166 -2.70 12.49 15.98
CA LYS A 166 -2.81 11.49 17.07
C LYS A 166 -3.73 10.34 16.70
N LEU A 167 -4.86 10.66 16.05
CA LEU A 167 -5.92 9.68 15.80
C LEU A 167 -5.51 8.62 14.76
N SER A 168 -4.74 8.98 13.73
CA SER A 168 -4.33 8.02 12.70
C SER A 168 -3.41 6.91 13.23
N PRO A 169 -2.33 7.18 13.97
CA PRO A 169 -1.55 6.12 14.61
C PRO A 169 -2.35 5.31 15.62
N GLN A 170 -3.21 5.96 16.42
CA GLN A 170 -4.08 5.27 17.39
C GLN A 170 -5.02 4.28 16.68
N PHE A 171 -5.65 4.68 15.57
CA PHE A 171 -6.51 3.82 14.78
C PHE A 171 -5.78 2.56 14.30
N SER A 172 -4.58 2.75 13.73
CA SER A 172 -3.76 1.66 13.22
C SER A 172 -3.32 0.70 14.32
N ASP A 173 -2.91 1.23 15.48
CA ASP A 173 -2.48 0.43 16.62
C ASP A 173 -3.64 -0.36 17.24
N ASN A 174 -4.81 0.24 17.39
CA ASN A 174 -6.01 -0.45 17.85
C ASN A 174 -6.36 -1.64 16.95
N ALA A 175 -6.32 -1.47 15.62
CA ALA A 175 -6.58 -2.57 14.68
C ALA A 175 -5.54 -3.70 14.81
N ARG A 176 -4.27 -3.37 14.99
CA ARG A 176 -3.17 -4.34 15.22
C ARG A 176 -3.35 -5.09 16.54
N LEU A 177 -3.62 -4.38 17.63
CA LEU A 177 -3.79 -4.97 18.96
C LEU A 177 -5.02 -5.87 19.03
N SER A 178 -6.13 -5.45 18.41
CA SER A 178 -7.34 -6.28 18.31
C SER A 178 -7.07 -7.58 17.55
N ALA A 179 -6.36 -7.50 16.41
CA ALA A 179 -6.00 -8.69 15.64
C ALA A 179 -5.09 -9.64 16.43
N ASN A 180 -4.10 -9.11 17.14
CA ASN A 180 -3.13 -9.90 17.92
C ASN A 180 -3.74 -10.54 19.17
N ALA A 181 -4.85 -10.00 19.68
CA ALA A 181 -5.52 -10.51 20.88
C ALA A 181 -6.33 -11.80 20.63
N PHE A 182 -6.60 -12.15 19.38
CA PHE A 182 -7.41 -13.32 19.04
C PHE A 182 -6.56 -14.58 18.86
N GLU A 183 -7.01 -15.66 19.48
CA GLU A 183 -6.45 -17.01 19.33
C GLU A 183 -7.58 -18.03 19.28
N LEU A 184 -7.62 -18.83 18.22
CA LEU A 184 -8.50 -19.99 18.13
C LEU A 184 -7.67 -21.25 18.43
N ILE A 185 -7.91 -21.84 19.60
CA ILE A 185 -7.19 -23.04 20.05
C ILE A 185 -8.03 -24.28 19.73
N VAL A 186 -7.49 -25.15 18.90
CA VAL A 186 -8.08 -26.46 18.55
C VAL A 186 -7.24 -27.56 19.19
N THR A 187 -7.89 -28.50 19.88
CA THR A 187 -7.21 -29.61 20.58
C THR A 187 -7.55 -30.97 20.02
N ASN A 188 -8.56 -31.07 19.18
CA ASN A 188 -8.94 -32.29 18.50
C ASN A 188 -8.56 -32.20 17.02
N GLU A 189 -7.75 -33.13 16.54
CA GLU A 189 -7.25 -33.13 15.14
C GLU A 189 -8.38 -33.36 14.13
N ASP A 190 -9.43 -34.07 14.50
CA ASP A 190 -10.57 -34.35 13.61
C ASP A 190 -11.30 -33.04 13.20
N ASP A 191 -11.25 -32.00 14.06
CA ASP A 191 -11.86 -30.70 13.80
C ASP A 191 -11.08 -29.89 12.73
N LEU A 192 -9.86 -30.34 12.37
CA LEU A 192 -9.01 -29.76 11.34
C LEU A 192 -9.12 -30.50 9.99
N SER A 193 -10.19 -31.29 9.82
CA SER A 193 -10.48 -31.94 8.53
C SER A 193 -10.52 -30.90 7.39
N GLY A 194 -9.92 -31.27 6.25
CA GLY A 194 -9.81 -30.42 5.07
C GLY A 194 -8.59 -29.49 5.06
N LEU A 195 -8.03 -29.16 6.20
CA LEU A 195 -6.91 -28.21 6.29
C LEU A 195 -5.61 -28.85 5.77
N PRO A 196 -4.81 -28.16 4.92
CA PRO A 196 -3.52 -28.63 4.44
C PRO A 196 -2.51 -28.89 5.57
N GLU A 197 -1.64 -29.90 5.40
CA GLU A 197 -0.68 -30.32 6.44
C GLU A 197 0.33 -29.21 6.83
N ASN A 198 0.76 -28.39 5.88
CA ASN A 198 1.61 -27.24 6.15
C ASN A 198 0.91 -26.21 7.06
N ALA A 199 -0.37 -25.94 6.86
CA ALA A 199 -1.15 -25.05 7.72
C ALA A 199 -1.34 -25.63 9.13
N LYS A 200 -1.59 -26.96 9.25
CA LYS A 200 -1.62 -27.63 10.56
C LYS A 200 -0.27 -27.57 11.27
N THR A 201 0.83 -27.78 10.54
CA THR A 201 2.18 -27.69 11.09
C THR A 201 2.48 -26.30 11.63
N ALA A 202 2.19 -25.26 10.83
CA ALA A 202 2.37 -23.86 11.25
C ALA A 202 1.52 -23.51 12.48
N ALA A 203 0.27 -23.96 12.52
CA ALA A 203 -0.62 -23.74 13.67
C ALA A 203 -0.13 -24.47 14.94
N ARG A 204 0.49 -25.67 14.80
CA ARG A 204 1.10 -26.39 15.92
C ARG A 204 2.33 -25.66 16.44
N GLU A 205 3.21 -25.17 15.56
CA GLU A 205 4.38 -24.37 15.96
C GLU A 205 3.96 -23.06 16.63
N THR A 206 2.91 -22.39 16.15
CA THR A 206 2.32 -21.22 16.81
C THR A 206 1.79 -21.55 18.20
N ALA A 207 1.10 -22.69 18.36
CA ALA A 207 0.61 -23.15 19.65
C ALA A 207 1.76 -23.42 20.63
N GLU A 208 2.82 -24.09 20.17
CA GLU A 208 4.02 -24.35 20.98
C GLU A 208 4.70 -23.04 21.44
N ALA A 209 4.84 -22.07 20.53
CA ALA A 209 5.43 -20.76 20.82
C ALA A 209 4.62 -19.95 21.87
N LYS A 210 3.30 -20.21 21.95
CA LYS A 210 2.37 -19.57 22.87
C LYS A 210 2.03 -20.42 24.10
N ASP A 211 2.83 -21.46 24.40
CA ASP A 211 2.67 -22.39 25.54
C ASP A 211 1.37 -23.25 25.50
N HIS A 212 0.69 -23.38 24.38
CA HIS A 212 -0.46 -24.28 24.21
C HIS A 212 -0.01 -25.69 23.81
N LYS A 213 0.12 -26.59 24.78
CA LYS A 213 0.58 -27.96 24.55
C LYS A 213 -0.48 -28.84 23.92
N ASN A 214 -0.08 -29.67 22.95
CA ASN A 214 -0.95 -30.62 22.25
C ASN A 214 -2.17 -29.93 21.59
N ALA A 215 -1.98 -28.77 21.00
CA ALA A 215 -3.01 -27.99 20.35
C ALA A 215 -2.51 -27.38 19.03
N TRP A 216 -3.41 -26.79 18.30
CA TRP A 216 -3.17 -25.94 17.15
C TRP A 216 -3.72 -24.55 17.47
N CYS A 217 -2.94 -23.51 17.21
CA CYS A 217 -3.33 -22.13 17.43
C CYS A 217 -3.46 -21.39 16.10
N PHE A 218 -4.65 -20.92 15.79
CA PHE A 218 -4.92 -20.10 14.62
C PHE A 218 -5.13 -18.65 15.02
N THR A 219 -4.56 -17.75 14.25
CA THR A 219 -4.59 -16.31 14.48
C THR A 219 -5.29 -15.59 13.32
N LEU A 220 -5.46 -14.26 13.42
CA LEU A 220 -6.02 -13.45 12.33
C LEU A 220 -4.96 -12.95 11.34
N GLU A 221 -3.71 -13.41 11.43
CA GLU A 221 -2.71 -13.20 10.39
C GLU A 221 -3.12 -13.92 9.10
N TYR A 222 -2.91 -13.28 7.95
CA TYR A 222 -3.34 -13.84 6.65
C TYR A 222 -2.87 -15.28 6.40
N PRO A 223 -1.59 -15.66 6.66
CA PRO A 223 -1.12 -17.05 6.44
C PRO A 223 -1.81 -18.09 7.33
N SER A 224 -2.41 -17.67 8.46
CA SER A 224 -3.23 -18.51 9.33
C SER A 224 -4.71 -18.47 8.94
N TYR A 225 -5.24 -17.27 8.71
CA TYR A 225 -6.66 -17.04 8.45
C TYR A 225 -7.14 -17.59 7.11
N ILE A 226 -6.41 -17.28 6.02
CA ILE A 226 -6.85 -17.64 4.66
C ILE A 226 -6.95 -19.16 4.46
N PRO A 227 -5.91 -19.97 4.74
CA PRO A 227 -6.05 -21.42 4.60
C PRO A 227 -7.15 -22.00 5.50
N PHE A 228 -7.32 -21.45 6.70
CA PHE A 228 -8.37 -21.89 7.61
C PHE A 228 -9.76 -21.68 7.01
N MET A 229 -10.04 -20.49 6.48
CA MET A 229 -11.34 -20.16 5.87
C MET A 229 -11.58 -20.92 4.57
N THR A 230 -10.52 -21.25 3.83
CA THR A 230 -10.59 -21.92 2.54
C THR A 230 -10.85 -23.43 2.68
N TYR A 231 -10.15 -24.08 3.63
CA TYR A 231 -10.05 -25.53 3.62
C TYR A 231 -10.71 -26.23 4.83
N THR A 232 -10.87 -25.58 5.99
CA THR A 232 -11.43 -26.23 7.17
C THR A 232 -12.88 -26.66 6.92
N ASP A 233 -13.20 -27.95 7.10
CA ASP A 233 -14.53 -28.50 6.88
C ASP A 233 -15.53 -28.06 7.97
N ASP A 234 -15.08 -27.82 9.21
CA ASP A 234 -15.96 -27.39 10.30
C ASP A 234 -16.45 -25.96 10.10
N ARG A 235 -17.74 -25.85 9.76
CA ARG A 235 -18.40 -24.56 9.50
C ARG A 235 -18.45 -23.65 10.74
N ASN A 236 -18.60 -24.21 11.94
CA ASN A 236 -18.67 -23.41 13.18
C ASN A 236 -17.31 -22.80 13.52
N LEU A 237 -16.22 -23.49 13.23
CA LEU A 237 -14.88 -22.94 13.40
C LEU A 237 -14.60 -21.84 12.35
N ARG A 238 -15.03 -22.01 11.09
CA ARG A 238 -14.97 -20.93 10.09
C ARG A 238 -15.79 -19.71 10.52
N GLU A 239 -16.99 -19.90 11.06
CA GLU A 239 -17.81 -18.80 11.59
C GLU A 239 -17.08 -18.05 12.71
N GLN A 240 -16.45 -18.74 13.65
CA GLN A 240 -15.69 -18.12 14.74
C GLN A 240 -14.53 -17.27 14.21
N MET A 241 -13.75 -17.82 13.27
CA MET A 241 -12.65 -17.11 12.64
C MET A 241 -13.13 -15.89 11.85
N TRP A 242 -14.18 -16.04 11.05
CA TRP A 242 -14.75 -14.94 10.29
C TRP A 242 -15.27 -13.81 11.19
N ARG A 243 -16.03 -14.16 12.25
CA ARG A 243 -16.54 -13.17 13.20
C ARG A 243 -15.42 -12.39 13.88
N ALA A 244 -14.37 -13.08 14.30
CA ALA A 244 -13.22 -12.43 14.90
C ALA A 244 -12.52 -11.49 13.90
N PHE A 245 -12.32 -11.95 12.65
CA PHE A 245 -11.66 -11.16 11.63
C PHE A 245 -12.49 -9.93 11.21
N SER A 246 -13.80 -10.08 11.03
CA SER A 246 -14.70 -9.00 10.61
C SER A 246 -15.04 -8.02 11.73
N SER A 247 -14.74 -8.36 13.00
CA SER A 247 -15.01 -7.50 14.17
C SER A 247 -13.72 -6.95 14.81
N ARG A 248 -12.64 -6.87 14.05
CA ARG A 248 -11.39 -6.27 14.56
C ARG A 248 -11.61 -4.80 14.91
N ALA A 249 -11.16 -4.41 16.09
CA ALA A 249 -11.36 -3.07 16.66
C ALA A 249 -12.83 -2.61 16.66
N PHE A 250 -13.76 -3.54 16.86
CA PHE A 250 -15.20 -3.30 16.90
C PHE A 250 -15.81 -3.92 18.18
N ASN A 251 -16.31 -3.09 19.08
CA ASN A 251 -16.90 -3.51 20.36
C ASN A 251 -15.95 -4.35 21.24
N ASP A 252 -14.64 -4.15 21.10
CA ASP A 252 -13.62 -4.78 21.93
C ASP A 252 -12.83 -3.74 22.75
N LYS A 253 -11.75 -4.16 23.40
CA LYS A 253 -10.89 -3.26 24.18
C LYS A 253 -10.23 -2.16 23.35
N HIS A 254 -10.07 -2.39 22.04
CA HIS A 254 -9.36 -1.54 21.10
C HIS A 254 -10.32 -0.94 20.05
N ASP A 255 -11.52 -0.60 20.48
CA ASP A 255 -12.63 -0.12 19.62
C ASP A 255 -12.29 1.19 18.90
N ASN A 256 -12.43 1.20 17.59
CA ASN A 256 -12.15 2.34 16.72
C ASN A 256 -13.38 3.21 16.36
N GLN A 257 -14.58 2.87 16.84
CA GLN A 257 -15.79 3.60 16.43
C GLN A 257 -15.73 5.10 16.77
N ASP A 258 -15.26 5.45 17.96
CA ASP A 258 -15.12 6.85 18.36
C ASP A 258 -13.99 7.55 17.59
N ALA A 259 -12.89 6.85 17.30
CA ALA A 259 -11.81 7.38 16.46
C ALA A 259 -12.30 7.70 15.04
N ILE A 260 -13.12 6.83 14.42
CA ILE A 260 -13.73 7.09 13.11
C ILE A 260 -14.56 8.37 13.12
N LYS A 261 -15.48 8.51 14.08
CA LYS A 261 -16.34 9.70 14.18
C LYS A 261 -15.51 10.99 14.32
N GLN A 262 -14.47 10.95 15.15
CA GLN A 262 -13.58 12.09 15.33
C GLN A 262 -12.79 12.40 14.05
N ILE A 263 -12.18 11.40 13.40
CA ILE A 263 -11.43 11.57 12.16
C ILE A 263 -12.31 12.17 11.07
N VAL A 264 -13.52 11.63 10.85
CA VAL A 264 -14.46 12.12 9.83
C VAL A 264 -14.87 13.54 10.14
N SER A 265 -15.26 13.85 11.37
CA SER A 265 -15.65 15.20 11.80
C SER A 265 -14.53 16.22 11.58
N LEU A 266 -13.29 15.87 11.96
CA LEU A 266 -12.13 16.74 11.79
C LEU A 266 -11.77 16.94 10.30
N ARG A 267 -11.88 15.89 9.47
CA ARG A 267 -11.67 15.99 8.02
C ARG A 267 -12.67 16.91 7.34
N ILE A 268 -13.94 16.83 7.72
CA ILE A 268 -14.99 17.74 7.23
C ILE A 268 -14.66 19.18 7.63
N GLN A 269 -14.41 19.42 8.91
CA GLN A 269 -14.06 20.77 9.42
C GLN A 269 -12.82 21.32 8.72
N ARG A 270 -11.79 20.49 8.50
CA ARG A 270 -10.58 20.85 7.77
C ARG A 270 -10.88 21.28 6.33
N ALA A 271 -11.64 20.46 5.61
CA ALA A 271 -12.00 20.74 4.22
C ALA A 271 -12.79 22.05 4.11
N GLN A 272 -13.81 22.23 4.94
CA GLN A 272 -14.64 23.43 4.94
C GLN A 272 -13.84 24.70 5.31
N LEU A 273 -12.93 24.59 6.27
CA LEU A 273 -12.02 25.68 6.63
C LEU A 273 -11.11 26.09 5.45
N LEU A 274 -10.74 25.13 4.60
CA LEU A 274 -9.91 25.33 3.40
C LEU A 274 -10.74 25.73 2.16
N GLY A 275 -12.08 25.84 2.29
CA GLY A 275 -12.98 26.30 1.23
C GLY A 275 -13.53 25.20 0.33
N TYR A 276 -13.48 23.95 0.76
CA TYR A 276 -14.08 22.79 0.09
C TYR A 276 -15.35 22.36 0.83
N ASP A 277 -16.34 21.83 0.13
CA ASP A 277 -17.59 21.38 0.76
C ASP A 277 -17.38 20.08 1.55
N THR A 278 -16.59 19.15 1.00
CA THR A 278 -16.30 17.84 1.60
C THR A 278 -14.81 17.52 1.61
N HIS A 279 -14.42 16.51 2.39
CA HIS A 279 -13.05 15.99 2.36
C HIS A 279 -12.70 15.37 0.99
N ALA A 280 -13.67 14.72 0.33
CA ALA A 280 -13.46 14.17 -1.00
C ALA A 280 -13.14 15.25 -2.03
N ASP A 281 -13.82 16.40 -2.00
CA ASP A 281 -13.53 17.53 -2.90
C ASP A 281 -12.09 18.05 -2.73
N TYR A 282 -11.64 18.16 -1.47
CA TYR A 282 -10.26 18.53 -1.17
C TYR A 282 -9.25 17.51 -1.72
N VAL A 283 -9.49 16.22 -1.54
CA VAL A 283 -8.56 15.16 -1.97
C VAL A 283 -8.54 15.04 -3.48
N LEU A 284 -9.72 14.93 -4.11
CA LEU A 284 -9.86 14.60 -5.53
C LEU A 284 -9.37 15.70 -6.47
N GLU A 285 -9.31 16.95 -6.03
CA GLU A 285 -8.70 18.04 -6.82
C GLU A 285 -7.27 17.71 -7.30
N ARG A 286 -6.56 16.85 -6.56
CA ARG A 286 -5.18 16.42 -6.89
C ARG A 286 -5.11 14.93 -7.23
N ARG A 287 -6.05 14.48 -8.06
CA ARG A 287 -6.15 13.11 -8.60
C ARG A 287 -6.40 13.17 -10.11
N MET A 288 -6.18 12.05 -10.81
CA MET A 288 -6.57 11.92 -12.22
C MET A 288 -8.09 12.01 -12.40
N ALA A 289 -8.85 11.54 -11.42
CA ALA A 289 -10.32 11.60 -11.42
C ALA A 289 -10.87 13.02 -11.23
N GLU A 290 -10.10 13.95 -10.66
CA GLU A 290 -10.39 15.38 -10.51
C GLU A 290 -11.54 15.72 -9.54
N ASN A 291 -12.63 14.96 -9.49
CA ASN A 291 -13.81 15.22 -8.67
C ASN A 291 -14.62 13.95 -8.38
N PHE A 292 -15.59 14.06 -7.45
CA PHE A 292 -16.44 12.95 -7.05
C PHE A 292 -17.35 12.46 -8.17
N ASP A 293 -17.89 13.32 -9.02
CA ASP A 293 -18.78 12.90 -10.11
C ASP A 293 -18.08 11.94 -11.08
N ASN A 294 -16.80 12.17 -11.37
CA ASN A 294 -15.99 11.28 -12.20
C ASN A 294 -15.74 9.92 -11.51
N VAL A 295 -15.46 9.92 -10.20
CA VAL A 295 -15.31 8.69 -9.42
C VAL A 295 -16.62 7.92 -9.38
N ASP A 296 -17.74 8.59 -9.14
CA ASP A 296 -19.07 7.97 -9.09
C ASP A 296 -19.46 7.35 -10.43
N ALA A 297 -19.25 8.07 -11.53
CA ALA A 297 -19.51 7.57 -12.87
C ALA A 297 -18.63 6.34 -13.21
N PHE A 298 -17.36 6.38 -12.83
CA PHE A 298 -16.42 5.28 -12.99
C PHE A 298 -16.87 4.03 -12.21
N LEU A 299 -17.16 4.16 -10.91
CA LEU A 299 -17.63 3.07 -10.07
C LEU A 299 -18.98 2.52 -10.54
N THR A 300 -19.88 3.38 -11.03
CA THR A 300 -21.18 2.97 -11.58
C THR A 300 -21.00 2.15 -12.88
N THR A 301 -20.04 2.54 -13.74
CA THR A 301 -19.71 1.77 -14.94
C THR A 301 -19.22 0.36 -14.59
N LEU A 302 -18.29 0.26 -13.63
CA LEU A 302 -17.78 -1.04 -13.18
C LEU A 302 -18.89 -1.89 -12.51
N ASP A 303 -19.74 -1.29 -11.66
CA ASP A 303 -20.84 -1.99 -11.00
C ASP A 303 -21.82 -2.58 -12.00
N THR A 304 -22.11 -1.86 -13.09
CA THR A 304 -23.05 -2.32 -14.14
C THR A 304 -22.63 -3.65 -14.75
N SER A 305 -21.32 -3.87 -14.93
CA SER A 305 -20.76 -5.14 -15.43
C SER A 305 -20.52 -6.16 -14.30
N ALA A 306 -20.03 -5.70 -13.17
CA ALA A 306 -19.64 -6.58 -12.05
C ALA A 306 -20.86 -7.21 -11.34
N ARG A 307 -21.94 -6.46 -11.10
CA ARG A 307 -23.09 -6.91 -10.32
C ARG A 307 -23.80 -8.14 -10.93
N PRO A 308 -24.15 -8.17 -12.23
CA PRO A 308 -24.75 -9.37 -12.82
C PRO A 308 -23.81 -10.59 -12.75
N ALA A 309 -22.51 -10.37 -12.97
CA ALA A 309 -21.50 -11.43 -12.87
C ALA A 309 -21.35 -11.93 -11.43
N ALA A 310 -21.32 -11.06 -10.42
CA ALA A 310 -21.26 -11.43 -9.01
C ALA A 310 -22.49 -12.22 -8.56
N VAL A 311 -23.69 -11.83 -9.02
CA VAL A 311 -24.93 -12.60 -8.78
C VAL A 311 -24.86 -13.99 -9.40
N LYS A 312 -24.30 -14.10 -10.62
CA LYS A 312 -24.08 -15.38 -11.29
C LYS A 312 -23.09 -16.24 -10.50
N ASP A 313 -21.98 -15.66 -10.07
CA ASP A 313 -20.97 -16.35 -9.25
C ASP A 313 -21.58 -16.89 -7.96
N LEU A 314 -22.30 -16.07 -7.21
CA LEU A 314 -22.99 -16.48 -5.97
C LEU A 314 -24.00 -17.61 -6.23
N ASN A 315 -24.80 -17.51 -7.31
CA ASN A 315 -25.74 -18.55 -7.68
C ASN A 315 -25.05 -19.89 -8.02
N ASN A 316 -23.93 -19.85 -8.73
CA ASN A 316 -23.15 -21.03 -9.07
C ASN A 316 -22.61 -21.72 -7.79
N ILE A 317 -22.01 -20.95 -6.88
CA ILE A 317 -21.51 -21.45 -5.61
C ILE A 317 -22.67 -22.05 -4.78
N THR A 318 -23.79 -21.34 -4.68
CA THR A 318 -24.97 -21.82 -3.94
C THR A 318 -25.50 -23.12 -4.49
N ALA A 319 -25.64 -23.22 -5.82
CA ALA A 319 -26.10 -24.45 -6.47
C ALA A 319 -25.12 -25.61 -6.25
N TYR A 320 -23.82 -25.35 -6.31
CA TYR A 320 -22.78 -26.33 -6.04
C TYR A 320 -22.81 -26.81 -4.58
N ALA A 321 -22.91 -25.90 -3.63
CA ALA A 321 -22.99 -26.20 -2.20
C ALA A 321 -24.21 -27.09 -1.90
N HIS A 322 -25.39 -26.73 -2.41
CA HIS A 322 -26.60 -27.53 -2.24
C HIS A 322 -26.49 -28.93 -2.84
N LYS A 323 -25.90 -29.03 -4.05
CA LYS A 323 -25.64 -30.33 -4.69
C LYS A 323 -24.72 -31.23 -3.85
N ASN A 324 -23.82 -30.62 -3.06
CA ASN A 324 -22.88 -31.33 -2.20
C ASN A 324 -23.32 -31.40 -0.72
N GLY A 325 -24.62 -31.28 -0.45
CA GLY A 325 -25.23 -31.58 0.86
C GLY A 325 -25.30 -30.40 1.83
N PHE A 326 -24.98 -29.18 1.38
CA PHE A 326 -25.26 -27.99 2.19
C PHE A 326 -26.75 -27.68 2.13
N ASP A 327 -27.37 -27.52 3.31
CA ASP A 327 -28.78 -27.17 3.41
C ASP A 327 -28.92 -25.82 4.14
N GLY A 328 -29.18 -24.77 3.40
CA GLY A 328 -29.35 -23.43 3.96
C GLY A 328 -28.91 -22.29 3.03
N VAL A 329 -28.84 -21.09 3.60
CA VAL A 329 -28.34 -19.89 2.92
C VAL A 329 -26.87 -19.74 3.21
N LEU A 330 -26.08 -19.48 2.16
CA LEU A 330 -24.66 -19.18 2.30
C LEU A 330 -24.47 -17.92 3.15
N LYS A 331 -23.47 -17.95 3.99
CA LYS A 331 -23.05 -16.86 4.86
C LYS A 331 -21.63 -16.41 4.47
N PRO A 332 -21.17 -15.26 4.93
CA PRO A 332 -19.81 -14.78 4.57
C PRO A 332 -18.70 -15.80 4.82
N TRP A 333 -18.77 -16.58 5.89
CA TRP A 333 -17.80 -17.63 6.23
C TRP A 333 -17.89 -18.91 5.37
N ASP A 334 -18.89 -18.98 4.48
CA ASP A 334 -19.06 -20.11 3.56
C ASP A 334 -18.47 -19.83 2.17
N MET A 335 -18.28 -18.55 1.82
CA MET A 335 -17.92 -18.14 0.46
C MET A 335 -16.58 -18.70 0.01
N THR A 336 -15.52 -18.44 0.72
CA THR A 336 -14.18 -18.89 0.34
C THR A 336 -14.10 -20.41 0.28
N TYR A 337 -14.71 -21.10 1.25
CA TYR A 337 -14.75 -22.56 1.31
C TYR A 337 -15.47 -23.19 0.11
N TRP A 338 -16.67 -22.72 -0.21
CA TRP A 338 -17.42 -23.30 -1.33
C TRP A 338 -16.92 -22.84 -2.70
N SER A 339 -16.33 -21.63 -2.79
CA SER A 339 -15.67 -21.16 -4.00
C SER A 339 -14.49 -22.08 -4.36
N GLU A 340 -13.64 -22.41 -3.40
CA GLU A 340 -12.48 -23.29 -3.65
C GLU A 340 -12.93 -24.70 -4.07
N LYS A 341 -13.94 -25.25 -3.42
CA LYS A 341 -14.49 -26.55 -3.82
C LYS A 341 -15.15 -26.53 -5.21
N LEU A 342 -15.80 -25.43 -5.59
CA LEU A 342 -16.35 -25.25 -6.94
C LEU A 342 -15.22 -25.11 -7.96
N LYS A 343 -14.22 -24.26 -7.68
CA LYS A 343 -13.03 -24.08 -8.52
C LYS A 343 -12.34 -25.42 -8.81
N LYS A 344 -12.11 -26.20 -7.77
CA LYS A 344 -11.53 -27.54 -7.90
C LYS A 344 -12.38 -28.47 -8.76
N ALA A 345 -13.71 -28.40 -8.62
CA ALA A 345 -14.62 -29.25 -9.40
C ALA A 345 -14.75 -28.85 -10.88
N GLU A 346 -14.66 -27.55 -11.20
CA GLU A 346 -14.80 -27.04 -12.56
C GLU A 346 -13.49 -27.09 -13.36
N TYR A 347 -12.36 -26.79 -12.70
CA TYR A 347 -11.05 -26.69 -13.37
C TYR A 347 -10.12 -27.84 -13.07
N ASP A 348 -10.53 -28.80 -12.21
CA ASP A 348 -9.64 -29.88 -11.70
C ASP A 348 -8.33 -29.29 -11.16
N PHE A 349 -8.44 -28.17 -10.42
CA PHE A 349 -7.33 -27.34 -9.97
C PHE A 349 -7.47 -27.01 -8.49
N ASP A 350 -6.39 -27.25 -7.76
CA ASP A 350 -6.22 -26.89 -6.35
C ASP A 350 -5.00 -25.96 -6.26
N GLU A 351 -5.17 -24.75 -5.76
CA GLU A 351 -4.06 -23.78 -5.67
C GLU A 351 -2.90 -24.28 -4.80
N GLU A 352 -3.18 -25.16 -3.84
CA GLU A 352 -2.12 -25.80 -3.04
C GLU A 352 -1.18 -26.66 -3.90
N GLU A 353 -1.60 -27.11 -5.10
CA GLU A 353 -0.72 -27.81 -6.05
C GLU A 353 0.38 -26.89 -6.62
N LEU A 354 0.19 -25.55 -6.57
CA LEU A 354 1.19 -24.58 -7.01
C LEU A 354 2.28 -24.34 -5.96
N ARG A 355 1.93 -24.40 -4.69
CA ARG A 355 2.79 -24.02 -3.56
C ARG A 355 4.18 -24.69 -3.60
N PRO A 356 4.34 -26.00 -3.92
CA PRO A 356 5.65 -26.62 -4.03
C PRO A 356 6.59 -26.00 -5.08
N TYR A 357 6.04 -25.26 -6.05
CA TYR A 357 6.79 -24.59 -7.12
C TYR A 357 7.14 -23.14 -6.78
N PHE A 358 6.67 -22.61 -5.66
CA PHE A 358 6.89 -21.25 -5.23
C PHE A 358 7.69 -21.12 -3.91
N PRO A 359 8.90 -21.74 -3.82
CA PRO A 359 9.76 -21.40 -2.69
C PRO A 359 10.14 -19.92 -2.76
N LEU A 360 10.07 -19.21 -1.62
CA LEU A 360 10.25 -17.76 -1.52
C LEU A 360 11.50 -17.26 -2.28
N GLN A 361 12.65 -17.91 -2.09
CA GLN A 361 13.88 -17.46 -2.76
C GLN A 361 13.77 -17.57 -4.30
N ALA A 362 13.15 -18.62 -4.81
CA ALA A 362 12.94 -18.75 -6.26
C ALA A 362 11.99 -17.68 -6.80
N CYS A 363 10.95 -17.29 -6.04
CA CYS A 363 10.04 -16.21 -6.40
C CYS A 363 10.77 -14.86 -6.42
N ILE A 364 11.64 -14.59 -5.45
CA ILE A 364 12.49 -13.38 -5.42
C ILE A 364 13.41 -13.34 -6.65
N ASP A 365 14.13 -14.42 -6.90
CA ASP A 365 15.02 -14.55 -8.06
C ASP A 365 14.25 -14.37 -9.38
N GLY A 366 13.00 -14.88 -9.41
CA GLY A 366 12.07 -14.74 -10.53
C GLY A 366 11.65 -13.29 -10.76
N ALA A 367 11.27 -12.57 -9.72
CA ALA A 367 10.91 -11.15 -9.81
C ALA A 367 12.12 -10.30 -10.30
N PHE A 368 13.32 -10.60 -9.82
CA PHE A 368 14.54 -9.93 -10.27
C PHE A 368 14.89 -10.25 -11.72
N ALA A 369 14.79 -11.51 -12.14
CA ALA A 369 15.01 -11.90 -13.54
C ALA A 369 13.97 -11.28 -14.49
N HIS A 370 12.73 -11.16 -14.03
CA HIS A 370 11.66 -10.47 -14.76
C HIS A 370 12.00 -8.99 -14.97
N ALA A 371 12.41 -8.27 -13.93
CA ALA A 371 12.82 -6.88 -14.02
C ALA A 371 14.09 -6.68 -14.87
N GLU A 372 15.06 -7.60 -14.79
CA GLU A 372 16.26 -7.57 -15.66
C GLU A 372 15.84 -7.68 -17.12
N LYS A 373 14.91 -8.58 -17.44
CA LYS A 373 14.46 -8.82 -18.81
C LYS A 373 13.62 -7.67 -19.39
N LEU A 374 12.74 -7.05 -18.58
CA LEU A 374 11.88 -5.94 -19.01
C LEU A 374 12.61 -4.60 -19.00
N PHE A 375 13.31 -4.32 -17.92
CA PHE A 375 13.79 -2.97 -17.64
C PHE A 375 15.32 -2.86 -17.66
N GLY A 376 16.05 -3.96 -17.79
CA GLY A 376 17.52 -3.95 -17.82
C GLY A 376 18.15 -3.59 -16.48
N VAL A 377 17.54 -4.01 -15.37
CA VAL A 377 18.00 -3.73 -14.01
C VAL A 377 18.27 -5.04 -13.27
N ARG A 378 19.37 -5.09 -12.50
CA ARG A 378 19.81 -6.27 -11.74
C ARG A 378 19.83 -5.98 -10.25
N CYS A 379 19.22 -6.87 -9.47
CA CYS A 379 19.29 -6.87 -8.01
C CYS A 379 20.28 -7.94 -7.56
N THR A 380 21.22 -7.58 -6.69
CA THR A 380 22.25 -8.49 -6.18
C THR A 380 22.34 -8.37 -4.66
N PRO A 381 22.30 -9.47 -3.91
CA PRO A 381 22.45 -9.41 -2.45
C PRO A 381 23.75 -8.69 -2.06
N ILE A 382 23.68 -7.85 -1.02
CA ILE A 382 24.83 -7.15 -0.46
C ILE A 382 24.89 -7.36 1.04
N ASP A 383 26.07 -7.78 1.52
CA ASP A 383 26.34 -7.96 2.95
C ASP A 383 26.91 -6.68 3.58
N GLY A 384 26.86 -6.59 4.90
CA GLY A 384 27.52 -5.55 5.68
C GLY A 384 26.72 -4.26 5.83
N ILE A 385 25.48 -4.21 5.39
CA ILE A 385 24.54 -3.14 5.72
C ILE A 385 23.74 -3.58 6.95
N PRO A 386 23.81 -2.88 8.09
CA PRO A 386 23.00 -3.21 9.26
C PRO A 386 21.51 -3.06 8.94
N THR A 387 20.72 -4.07 9.29
CA THR A 387 19.27 -4.07 9.09
C THR A 387 18.54 -3.97 10.43
N TYR A 388 17.26 -3.60 10.39
CA TYR A 388 16.44 -3.45 11.58
C TYR A 388 15.95 -4.79 12.17
N HIS A 389 15.94 -5.87 11.38
CA HIS A 389 15.59 -7.22 11.83
C HIS A 389 16.43 -8.26 11.10
N GLY A 390 16.65 -9.43 11.74
CA GLY A 390 17.47 -10.51 11.15
C GLY A 390 16.88 -11.16 9.90
N ASP A 391 15.58 -11.02 9.66
CA ASP A 391 14.91 -11.55 8.48
C ASP A 391 15.00 -10.59 7.26
N VAL A 392 15.51 -9.37 7.44
CA VAL A 392 15.63 -8.39 6.35
C VAL A 392 16.88 -8.66 5.54
N THR A 393 16.71 -8.80 4.24
CA THR A 393 17.81 -8.94 3.27
C THR A 393 17.96 -7.65 2.47
N THR A 394 19.22 -7.23 2.23
CA THR A 394 19.52 -6.05 1.43
C THR A 394 20.07 -6.43 0.06
N TYR A 395 19.67 -5.66 -0.96
CA TYR A 395 20.12 -5.83 -2.34
C TYR A 395 20.62 -4.49 -2.90
N GLU A 396 21.77 -4.53 -3.61
CA GLU A 396 22.12 -3.44 -4.51
C GLU A 396 21.37 -3.59 -5.83
N VAL A 397 20.88 -2.46 -6.35
CA VAL A 397 20.14 -2.40 -7.60
C VAL A 397 20.93 -1.58 -8.61
N LYS A 398 21.28 -2.20 -9.75
CA LYS A 398 22.12 -1.60 -10.80
C LYS A 398 21.55 -1.83 -12.19
N ASP A 399 21.76 -0.88 -13.07
CA ASP A 399 21.58 -1.12 -14.50
C ASP A 399 22.59 -2.15 -15.02
N LEU A 400 22.32 -2.74 -16.19
CA LEU A 400 23.21 -3.73 -16.80
C LEU A 400 24.60 -3.18 -17.14
N ASP A 401 24.76 -1.87 -17.29
CA ASP A 401 26.04 -1.20 -17.50
C ASP A 401 26.81 -0.96 -16.18
N GLY A 402 26.23 -1.32 -15.04
CA GLY A 402 26.80 -1.17 -13.71
C GLY A 402 26.44 0.13 -12.99
N THR A 403 25.64 1.01 -13.60
CA THR A 403 25.17 2.24 -12.95
C THR A 403 24.31 1.90 -11.74
N MET A 404 24.67 2.41 -10.56
CA MET A 404 23.90 2.21 -9.32
C MET A 404 22.57 2.94 -9.39
N ARG A 405 21.49 2.27 -8.99
CA ARG A 405 20.14 2.83 -8.91
C ARG A 405 19.67 3.06 -7.47
N GLY A 406 20.04 2.20 -6.53
CA GLY A 406 19.65 2.31 -5.14
C GLY A 406 19.91 1.04 -4.36
N LEU A 407 19.39 1.00 -3.11
CA LEU A 407 19.33 -0.19 -2.27
C LEU A 407 17.89 -0.60 -2.03
N LEU A 408 17.65 -1.91 -2.03
CA LEU A 408 16.38 -2.53 -1.68
C LEU A 408 16.52 -3.33 -0.39
N TYR A 409 15.70 -3.03 0.61
CA TYR A 409 15.51 -3.79 1.84
C TYR A 409 14.26 -4.64 1.69
N ALA A 410 14.38 -5.95 1.85
CA ALA A 410 13.27 -6.88 1.67
C ALA A 410 12.97 -7.63 2.96
N ASP A 411 11.75 -7.54 3.44
CA ASP A 411 11.26 -8.04 4.73
C ASP A 411 9.97 -8.86 4.54
N PHE A 412 10.07 -10.19 4.55
CA PHE A 412 9.03 -11.05 4.01
C PHE A 412 8.08 -11.65 5.04
N HIS A 413 8.45 -11.78 6.32
CA HIS A 413 7.71 -12.62 7.25
C HIS A 413 6.94 -11.82 8.32
N PRO A 414 5.75 -12.30 8.76
CA PRO A 414 4.98 -11.67 9.83
C PRO A 414 5.67 -11.78 11.18
N ARG A 415 5.44 -10.81 12.05
CA ARG A 415 5.82 -10.78 13.47
C ARG A 415 4.93 -9.81 14.25
N ALA A 416 4.91 -9.93 15.57
CA ALA A 416 3.98 -9.18 16.42
C ALA A 416 4.11 -7.65 16.30
N GLY A 417 5.32 -7.14 16.05
CA GLY A 417 5.58 -5.70 15.85
C GLY A 417 5.31 -5.20 14.42
N LYS A 418 4.99 -6.09 13.47
CA LYS A 418 4.77 -5.73 12.08
C LYS A 418 3.29 -5.50 11.78
N ARG A 419 2.98 -4.40 11.07
CA ARG A 419 1.63 -4.13 10.56
C ARG A 419 1.22 -5.22 9.56
N GLN A 420 -0.06 -5.55 9.53
CA GLN A 420 -0.62 -6.50 8.56
C GLN A 420 -0.67 -5.90 7.14
N GLY A 421 -0.71 -6.77 6.13
CA GLY A 421 -0.69 -6.42 4.71
C GLY A 421 0.72 -6.44 4.14
N ALA A 422 0.89 -5.79 3.01
CA ALA A 422 2.17 -5.56 2.35
C ALA A 422 2.27 -4.09 1.95
N TRP A 423 3.47 -3.58 1.81
CA TRP A 423 3.71 -2.21 1.37
C TRP A 423 5.15 -2.00 0.91
N GLN A 424 5.32 -1.07 -0.02
CA GLN A 424 6.61 -0.46 -0.28
C GLN A 424 6.78 0.76 0.64
N GLY A 425 7.98 0.99 1.13
CA GLY A 425 8.38 2.17 1.89
C GLY A 425 9.66 2.79 1.33
N THR A 426 9.78 4.11 1.49
CA THR A 426 11.00 4.83 1.09
C THR A 426 11.71 5.33 2.33
N ILE A 427 12.91 4.80 2.59
CA ILE A 427 13.79 5.26 3.68
C ILE A 427 14.47 6.56 3.28
N ARG A 428 14.81 6.70 1.99
CA ARG A 428 15.30 7.93 1.37
C ARG A 428 14.92 7.95 -0.10
N ASP A 429 14.38 9.06 -0.56
CA ASP A 429 14.10 9.30 -1.96
C ASP A 429 15.38 9.61 -2.76
N ARG A 430 15.29 9.54 -4.08
CA ARG A 430 16.33 10.10 -4.93
C ARG A 430 16.23 11.61 -4.90
N ASP A 431 17.28 12.29 -4.46
CA ASP A 431 17.30 13.73 -4.29
C ASP A 431 18.68 14.32 -4.59
N THR A 432 18.80 15.65 -4.55
CA THR A 432 20.05 16.39 -4.63
C THR A 432 20.30 17.07 -3.30
N ASN A 433 21.38 16.69 -2.61
CA ASN A 433 21.73 17.26 -1.32
C ASN A 433 22.24 18.72 -1.41
N GLU A 434 22.50 19.34 -0.27
CA GLU A 434 22.96 20.73 -0.17
C GLU A 434 24.30 21.01 -0.90
N ASN A 435 25.12 19.98 -1.16
CA ASN A 435 26.38 20.07 -1.87
C ASN A 435 26.21 19.94 -3.41
N GLY A 436 25.01 19.62 -3.88
CA GLY A 436 24.69 19.37 -5.28
C GLY A 436 24.95 17.92 -5.72
N ASP A 437 25.26 17.01 -4.79
CA ASP A 437 25.45 15.60 -5.08
C ASP A 437 24.12 14.86 -5.12
N VAL A 438 23.95 13.94 -6.06
CA VAL A 438 22.75 13.11 -6.15
C VAL A 438 22.80 11.99 -5.13
N GLU A 439 21.83 11.96 -4.25
CA GLU A 439 21.56 10.86 -3.32
C GLU A 439 20.63 9.85 -3.97
N LEU A 440 21.02 8.58 -3.95
CA LEU A 440 20.25 7.51 -4.55
C LEU A 440 19.24 6.93 -3.54
N PRO A 441 18.11 6.36 -4.03
CA PRO A 441 17.04 5.92 -3.16
C PRO A 441 17.42 4.70 -2.32
N LEU A 442 16.85 4.67 -1.11
CA LEU A 442 16.84 3.51 -0.21
C LEU A 442 15.38 3.10 -0.03
N VAL A 443 15.02 1.93 -0.52
CA VAL A 443 13.64 1.47 -0.64
C VAL A 443 13.44 0.19 0.17
N SER A 444 12.31 0.03 0.82
CA SER A 444 11.92 -1.21 1.47
C SER A 444 10.65 -1.80 0.84
N ILE A 445 10.59 -3.13 0.78
CA ILE A 445 9.38 -3.90 0.54
C ILE A 445 9.12 -4.78 1.75
N VAL A 446 7.93 -4.68 2.31
CA VAL A 446 7.58 -5.34 3.57
C VAL A 446 6.30 -6.14 3.39
N MET A 447 6.35 -7.43 3.72
CA MET A 447 5.26 -8.38 3.51
C MET A 447 5.02 -9.23 4.74
N ASN A 448 3.95 -10.03 4.70
CA ASN A 448 3.59 -10.96 5.76
C ASN A 448 3.37 -12.37 5.19
N PHE A 449 4.39 -12.91 4.51
CA PHE A 449 4.33 -14.19 3.82
C PHE A 449 4.47 -15.39 4.76
N THR A 450 3.97 -16.52 4.28
CA THR A 450 4.10 -17.83 4.94
C THR A 450 5.55 -18.09 5.36
N LYS A 451 5.74 -18.38 6.66
CA LYS A 451 7.05 -18.69 7.23
C LYS A 451 7.53 -20.08 6.82
N PRO A 452 8.85 -20.32 6.80
CA PRO A 452 9.35 -21.68 6.76
C PRO A 452 8.93 -22.44 8.02
N THR A 453 8.75 -23.76 7.90
CA THR A 453 8.60 -24.67 9.05
C THR A 453 9.92 -25.39 9.32
N LYS A 454 9.97 -26.24 10.35
CA LYS A 454 11.17 -27.06 10.63
C LYS A 454 11.55 -27.96 9.48
N ASP A 455 10.57 -28.42 8.69
CA ASP A 455 10.73 -29.46 7.68
C ASP A 455 10.62 -28.92 6.23
N THR A 456 10.09 -27.71 6.04
CA THR A 456 9.87 -27.14 4.70
C THR A 456 10.34 -25.68 4.63
N PRO A 457 10.92 -25.23 3.50
CA PRO A 457 11.21 -23.81 3.27
C PRO A 457 9.90 -23.00 3.24
N ALA A 458 10.00 -21.67 3.21
CA ALA A 458 8.86 -20.82 2.95
C ALA A 458 8.34 -21.10 1.53
N LEU A 459 7.14 -21.69 1.44
CA LEU A 459 6.44 -21.98 0.19
C LEU A 459 5.24 -21.05 0.08
N LEU A 460 5.26 -20.17 -0.92
CA LEU A 460 4.27 -19.14 -1.10
C LEU A 460 2.97 -19.67 -1.75
N THR A 461 1.85 -19.04 -1.43
CA THR A 461 0.63 -19.15 -2.23
C THR A 461 0.80 -18.35 -3.52
N PHE A 462 -0.10 -18.55 -4.48
CA PHE A 462 -0.10 -17.73 -5.70
C PHE A 462 -0.35 -16.26 -5.39
N ASP A 463 -1.29 -15.94 -4.49
CA ASP A 463 -1.56 -14.58 -4.02
C ASP A 463 -0.33 -13.92 -3.36
N GLU A 464 0.46 -14.69 -2.60
CA GLU A 464 1.71 -14.18 -2.02
C GLU A 464 2.77 -13.88 -3.09
N VAL A 465 2.80 -14.65 -4.19
CA VAL A 465 3.67 -14.35 -5.35
C VAL A 465 3.18 -13.10 -6.08
N GLU A 466 1.86 -12.94 -6.28
CA GLU A 466 1.29 -11.71 -6.86
C GLU A 466 1.66 -10.49 -6.00
N THR A 467 1.50 -10.58 -4.69
CA THR A 467 1.90 -9.52 -3.75
C THR A 467 3.39 -9.18 -3.86
N LEU A 468 4.27 -10.17 -4.00
CA LEU A 468 5.71 -9.93 -4.20
C LEU A 468 5.99 -9.10 -5.46
N PHE A 469 5.36 -9.45 -6.58
CA PHE A 469 5.52 -8.72 -7.83
C PHE A 469 4.92 -7.33 -7.76
N HIS A 470 3.79 -7.17 -7.08
CA HIS A 470 3.14 -5.89 -6.81
C HIS A 470 4.08 -4.94 -6.05
N GLU A 471 4.54 -5.33 -4.85
CA GLU A 471 5.41 -4.49 -4.02
C GLU A 471 6.76 -4.21 -4.70
N PHE A 472 7.26 -5.18 -5.47
CA PHE A 472 8.45 -4.97 -6.27
C PHE A 472 8.22 -3.98 -7.42
N GLY A 473 7.01 -3.91 -7.99
CA GLY A 473 6.60 -2.89 -8.96
C GLY A 473 6.70 -1.47 -8.40
N HIS A 474 6.21 -1.24 -7.18
CA HIS A 474 6.41 0.03 -6.46
C HIS A 474 7.89 0.32 -6.19
N ALA A 475 8.64 -0.70 -5.76
CA ALA A 475 10.07 -0.53 -5.53
C ALA A 475 10.82 -0.13 -6.81
N LEU A 476 10.47 -0.73 -7.95
CA LEU A 476 11.04 -0.36 -9.25
C LEU A 476 10.68 1.09 -9.64
N HIS A 477 9.48 1.56 -9.32
CA HIS A 477 9.09 2.96 -9.56
C HIS A 477 10.00 3.93 -8.77
N SER A 478 10.30 3.61 -7.51
CA SER A 478 11.21 4.41 -6.69
C SER A 478 12.68 4.28 -7.10
N LEU A 479 13.14 3.07 -7.45
CA LEU A 479 14.54 2.79 -7.77
C LEU A 479 14.96 3.26 -9.17
N LEU A 480 14.03 3.23 -10.14
CA LEU A 480 14.32 3.55 -11.54
C LEU A 480 14.03 5.00 -11.91
N THR A 481 13.60 5.82 -10.97
CA THR A 481 13.40 7.25 -11.20
C THR A 481 14.69 7.94 -11.63
N ASP A 482 14.60 8.86 -12.58
CA ASP A 482 15.70 9.76 -12.99
C ASP A 482 15.55 11.17 -12.40
N ILE A 483 14.53 11.37 -11.54
CA ILE A 483 14.22 12.66 -10.94
C ILE A 483 15.04 12.85 -9.67
N ASN A 484 15.88 13.86 -9.65
CA ASN A 484 16.76 14.21 -8.53
C ASN A 484 16.12 15.24 -7.59
N HIS A 485 14.86 14.99 -7.22
CA HIS A 485 14.11 15.86 -6.28
C HIS A 485 13.03 15.05 -5.60
N GLY A 486 13.17 14.80 -4.29
CA GLY A 486 12.32 13.90 -3.51
C GLY A 486 10.83 14.18 -3.65
N ALA A 487 10.44 15.45 -3.67
CA ALA A 487 9.04 15.85 -3.77
C ALA A 487 8.30 15.34 -5.04
N ILE A 488 9.02 15.02 -6.12
CA ILE A 488 8.46 14.52 -7.39
C ILE A 488 9.17 13.26 -7.89
N SER A 489 9.94 12.60 -7.03
CA SER A 489 10.71 11.40 -7.34
C SER A 489 9.87 10.12 -7.13
N GLY A 490 10.16 9.07 -7.87
CA GLY A 490 9.59 7.74 -7.67
C GLY A 490 8.08 7.71 -7.54
N THR A 491 7.59 7.19 -6.42
CA THR A 491 6.16 7.06 -6.10
C THR A 491 5.48 8.37 -5.67
N SER A 492 6.18 9.53 -5.70
CA SER A 492 5.61 10.86 -5.42
C SER A 492 4.73 11.38 -6.57
N VAL A 493 3.79 10.56 -7.04
CA VAL A 493 2.82 10.79 -8.13
C VAL A 493 1.40 11.00 -7.59
N PHE A 494 0.41 11.19 -8.46
CA PHE A 494 -0.99 11.16 -8.04
C PHE A 494 -1.37 9.78 -7.54
N TRP A 495 -2.19 9.74 -6.48
CA TRP A 495 -2.51 8.50 -5.78
C TRP A 495 -3.25 7.48 -6.65
N ASP A 496 -4.10 7.94 -7.56
CA ASP A 496 -4.81 7.10 -8.53
C ASP A 496 -3.98 6.69 -9.76
N PHE A 497 -2.66 7.00 -9.72
CA PHE A 497 -1.67 6.54 -10.69
C PHE A 497 -0.60 5.64 -10.05
N VAL A 498 -0.41 5.73 -8.73
CA VAL A 498 0.70 5.07 -8.02
C VAL A 498 0.68 3.55 -8.16
N GLU A 499 -0.52 2.96 -8.28
CA GLU A 499 -0.70 1.51 -8.41
C GLU A 499 -0.46 0.97 -9.83
N LEU A 500 -0.33 1.83 -10.85
CA LEU A 500 -0.09 1.35 -12.22
C LEU A 500 1.18 0.49 -12.35
N PRO A 501 2.36 0.89 -11.84
CA PRO A 501 3.56 0.06 -11.95
C PRO A 501 3.47 -1.26 -11.16
N SER A 502 2.84 -1.26 -10.01
CA SER A 502 2.70 -2.45 -9.15
C SER A 502 1.75 -3.47 -9.77
N GLN A 503 0.53 -3.06 -10.13
CA GLN A 503 -0.49 -3.94 -10.72
C GLN A 503 -0.07 -4.44 -12.10
N LEU A 504 0.66 -3.64 -12.87
CA LEU A 504 1.19 -4.09 -14.16
C LEU A 504 2.06 -5.34 -14.01
N MET A 505 2.91 -5.41 -12.98
CA MET A 505 3.82 -6.54 -12.75
C MET A 505 3.10 -7.86 -12.50
N GLU A 506 1.89 -7.84 -11.93
CA GLU A 506 1.07 -9.03 -11.63
C GLU A 506 0.65 -9.77 -12.91
N ASN A 507 0.45 -9.06 -14.03
CA ASN A 507 -0.12 -9.63 -15.26
C ASN A 507 0.72 -10.77 -15.88
N TRP A 508 2.03 -10.80 -15.64
CA TRP A 508 2.92 -11.85 -16.15
C TRP A 508 2.82 -13.18 -15.40
N LEU A 509 2.23 -13.20 -14.20
CA LEU A 509 2.25 -14.39 -13.34
C LEU A 509 1.36 -15.54 -13.83
N THR A 510 0.54 -15.32 -14.84
CA THR A 510 -0.19 -16.40 -15.53
C THR A 510 0.47 -16.81 -16.84
N GLU A 511 1.59 -16.19 -17.22
CA GLU A 511 2.25 -16.46 -18.50
C GLU A 511 3.33 -17.56 -18.37
N PRO A 512 3.28 -18.59 -19.23
CA PRO A 512 4.23 -19.72 -19.15
C PRO A 512 5.69 -19.26 -19.26
N GLU A 513 5.97 -18.23 -20.07
CA GLU A 513 7.33 -17.71 -20.24
C GLU A 513 7.88 -17.16 -18.92
N THR A 514 7.06 -16.50 -18.12
CA THR A 514 7.43 -15.95 -16.81
C THR A 514 7.58 -17.04 -15.76
N LEU A 515 6.55 -17.89 -15.61
CA LEU A 515 6.57 -18.95 -14.60
C LEU A 515 7.74 -19.92 -14.81
N ASN A 516 8.09 -20.27 -16.05
CA ASN A 516 9.20 -21.14 -16.36
C ASN A 516 10.58 -20.56 -15.94
N MET A 517 10.70 -19.28 -15.69
CA MET A 517 11.96 -18.69 -15.20
C MET A 517 12.25 -19.10 -13.76
N PHE A 518 11.22 -19.22 -12.90
CA PHE A 518 11.43 -19.40 -11.46
C PHE A 518 10.60 -20.51 -10.80
N ALA A 519 9.43 -20.85 -11.34
CA ALA A 519 8.53 -21.81 -10.71
C ALA A 519 9.08 -23.24 -10.81
N LYS A 520 9.86 -23.64 -9.80
CA LYS A 520 10.53 -24.95 -9.71
C LYS A 520 10.21 -25.62 -8.40
N HIS A 521 9.90 -26.91 -8.47
CA HIS A 521 9.56 -27.72 -7.29
C HIS A 521 10.74 -27.71 -6.28
N TYR A 522 10.44 -27.37 -5.04
CA TYR A 522 11.45 -27.12 -4.00
C TYR A 522 12.32 -28.34 -3.65
N GLU A 523 11.83 -29.58 -3.86
CA GLU A 523 12.59 -30.80 -3.61
C GLU A 523 13.26 -31.35 -4.88
N THR A 524 12.53 -31.39 -6.02
CA THR A 524 13.01 -32.04 -7.24
C THR A 524 13.72 -31.10 -8.19
N GLY A 525 13.47 -29.79 -8.08
CA GLY A 525 13.97 -28.79 -9.02
C GLY A 525 13.29 -28.81 -10.39
N GLU A 526 12.27 -29.65 -10.57
CA GLU A 526 11.50 -29.73 -11.80
C GLU A 526 10.69 -28.44 -11.99
N THR A 527 10.66 -27.93 -13.21
CA THR A 527 9.84 -26.78 -13.57
C THR A 527 8.35 -27.13 -13.46
N ILE A 528 7.55 -26.15 -13.09
CA ILE A 528 6.09 -26.28 -12.99
C ILE A 528 5.51 -26.90 -14.27
N PRO A 529 4.66 -27.94 -14.18
CA PRO A 529 4.07 -28.59 -15.34
C PRO A 529 3.22 -27.62 -16.17
N THR A 530 3.38 -27.65 -17.50
CA THR A 530 2.57 -26.84 -18.43
C THR A 530 1.07 -27.03 -18.17
N GLN A 531 0.64 -28.24 -17.88
CA GLN A 531 -0.76 -28.56 -17.58
C GLN A 531 -1.28 -27.81 -16.33
N LEU A 532 -0.42 -27.58 -15.33
CA LEU A 532 -0.79 -26.83 -14.13
C LEU A 532 -0.92 -25.32 -14.45
N ILE A 533 -0.04 -24.79 -15.32
CA ILE A 533 -0.15 -23.42 -15.81
C ILE A 533 -1.43 -23.22 -16.64
N GLU A 534 -1.80 -24.19 -17.47
CA GLU A 534 -3.04 -24.17 -18.24
C GLU A 534 -4.28 -24.12 -17.34
N LYS A 535 -4.29 -24.92 -16.25
CA LYS A 535 -5.37 -24.89 -15.24
C LYS A 535 -5.43 -23.55 -14.52
N LEU A 536 -4.30 -22.98 -14.11
CA LEU A 536 -4.21 -21.65 -13.52
C LEU A 536 -4.80 -20.59 -14.46
N ARG A 537 -4.40 -20.59 -15.72
CA ARG A 537 -4.94 -19.65 -16.73
C ARG A 537 -6.43 -19.85 -16.97
N ALA A 538 -6.91 -21.08 -17.05
CA ALA A 538 -8.33 -21.38 -17.24
C ALA A 538 -9.18 -20.89 -16.06
N SER A 539 -8.64 -20.93 -14.84
CA SER A 539 -9.32 -20.44 -13.63
C SER A 539 -9.14 -18.94 -13.38
N ARG A 540 -8.38 -18.21 -14.22
CA ARG A 540 -8.04 -16.79 -14.02
C ARG A 540 -9.27 -15.90 -13.80
N ASN A 541 -10.32 -16.15 -14.54
CA ASN A 541 -11.55 -15.36 -14.49
C ASN A 541 -12.61 -15.94 -13.54
N PHE A 542 -12.23 -16.97 -12.75
CA PHE A 542 -13.12 -17.51 -11.74
C PHE A 542 -13.41 -16.49 -10.65
N MET A 543 -14.68 -16.25 -10.38
CA MET A 543 -15.14 -15.27 -9.37
C MET A 543 -14.73 -13.81 -9.63
N LYS A 544 -14.32 -13.44 -10.83
CA LYS A 544 -13.94 -12.03 -11.14
C LYS A 544 -15.11 -11.06 -10.97
N GLY A 545 -16.33 -11.49 -11.28
CA GLY A 545 -17.53 -10.68 -11.01
C GLY A 545 -17.69 -10.37 -9.51
N TRP A 546 -17.58 -11.39 -8.67
CA TRP A 546 -17.64 -11.25 -7.21
C TRP A 546 -16.51 -10.36 -6.67
N GLN A 547 -15.27 -10.58 -7.14
CA GLN A 547 -14.10 -9.81 -6.69
C GLN A 547 -14.24 -8.33 -7.05
N LEU A 548 -14.58 -8.00 -8.28
CA LEU A 548 -14.77 -6.62 -8.73
C LEU A 548 -15.93 -5.94 -7.98
N PHE A 549 -17.05 -6.63 -7.81
CA PHE A 549 -18.20 -6.12 -7.06
C PHE A 549 -17.85 -5.80 -5.61
N ARG A 550 -17.06 -6.66 -4.95
CA ARG A 550 -16.55 -6.41 -3.61
C ARG A 550 -15.62 -5.18 -3.56
N GLN A 551 -14.74 -5.01 -4.54
CA GLN A 551 -13.87 -3.83 -4.59
C GLN A 551 -14.68 -2.54 -4.79
N VAL A 552 -15.69 -2.56 -5.64
CA VAL A 552 -16.62 -1.43 -5.80
C VAL A 552 -17.32 -1.11 -4.48
N SER A 553 -17.77 -2.12 -3.72
CA SER A 553 -18.35 -1.92 -2.39
C SER A 553 -17.42 -1.18 -1.42
N LEU A 554 -16.13 -1.55 -1.38
CA LEU A 554 -15.13 -0.88 -0.54
C LEU A 554 -14.87 0.56 -0.98
N CYS A 555 -14.82 0.81 -2.29
CA CYS A 555 -14.71 2.17 -2.84
C CYS A 555 -15.93 3.03 -2.49
N ARG A 556 -17.13 2.47 -2.58
CA ARG A 556 -18.36 3.13 -2.17
C ARG A 556 -18.40 3.46 -0.68
N LEU A 557 -17.90 2.57 0.16
CA LEU A 557 -17.78 2.81 1.60
C LEU A 557 -16.79 3.98 1.89
N ASP A 558 -15.64 4.01 1.23
CA ASP A 558 -14.69 5.11 1.36
C ASP A 558 -15.33 6.45 0.96
N MET A 559 -15.98 6.49 -0.21
CA MET A 559 -16.65 7.71 -0.68
C MET A 559 -17.79 8.12 0.24
N ALA A 560 -18.58 7.19 0.76
CA ALA A 560 -19.67 7.50 1.70
C ALA A 560 -19.14 8.23 2.95
N TRP A 561 -18.01 7.81 3.51
CA TRP A 561 -17.39 8.47 4.65
C TRP A 561 -16.86 9.87 4.33
N HIS A 562 -16.37 10.10 3.11
CA HIS A 562 -15.57 11.30 2.78
C HIS A 562 -16.31 12.34 1.92
N THR A 563 -17.51 12.01 1.42
CA THR A 563 -18.42 12.97 0.76
C THR A 563 -19.42 13.61 1.72
N LEU A 564 -19.32 13.33 3.01
CA LEU A 564 -20.14 13.97 4.04
C LEU A 564 -19.75 15.44 4.17
N ASP A 565 -20.78 16.31 4.26
CA ASP A 565 -20.65 17.74 4.57
C ASP A 565 -20.87 18.04 6.06
N SER A 566 -21.41 17.08 6.83
CA SER A 566 -21.58 17.15 8.28
C SER A 566 -21.42 15.75 8.89
N ALA A 567 -20.81 15.71 10.08
CA ALA A 567 -20.76 14.51 10.90
C ALA A 567 -22.00 14.34 11.80
N ASP A 568 -22.94 15.28 11.75
CA ASP A 568 -24.17 15.26 12.54
C ASP A 568 -25.04 14.07 12.10
N GLY A 569 -25.44 13.25 13.06
CA GLY A 569 -26.29 12.07 12.81
C GLY A 569 -25.54 10.76 12.57
N ILE A 570 -24.20 10.74 12.65
CA ILE A 570 -23.43 9.50 12.71
C ILE A 570 -23.42 9.00 14.17
N ASP A 571 -24.56 8.52 14.62
CA ASP A 571 -24.67 7.97 15.97
C ASP A 571 -24.00 6.59 16.09
N ASP A 572 -24.07 5.79 15.03
CA ASP A 572 -23.64 4.40 14.99
C ASP A 572 -22.88 4.09 13.69
N VAL A 573 -21.58 3.79 13.82
CA VAL A 573 -20.67 3.50 12.72
C VAL A 573 -21.14 2.31 11.89
N ILE A 574 -21.65 1.26 12.54
CA ILE A 574 -22.10 0.07 11.81
C ILE A 574 -23.38 0.30 11.02
N ASN A 575 -24.31 1.10 11.54
CA ASN A 575 -25.51 1.45 10.79
C ASN A 575 -25.16 2.33 9.58
N PHE A 576 -24.26 3.29 9.74
CA PHE A 576 -23.77 4.09 8.62
C PHE A 576 -23.09 3.22 7.54
N GLU A 577 -22.19 2.31 7.95
CA GLU A 577 -21.54 1.39 7.01
C GLU A 577 -22.57 0.56 6.26
N ARG A 578 -23.53 -0.03 6.98
CA ARG A 578 -24.57 -0.85 6.35
C ARG A 578 -25.40 -0.09 5.34
N GLU A 579 -25.84 1.13 5.66
CA GLU A 579 -26.60 1.98 4.74
C GLU A 579 -25.76 2.34 3.51
N ALA A 580 -24.47 2.62 3.69
CA ALA A 580 -23.56 2.97 2.60
C ALA A 580 -23.33 1.83 1.59
N VAL A 581 -23.36 0.56 2.06
CA VAL A 581 -23.06 -0.61 1.22
C VAL A 581 -24.22 -1.58 1.03
N ASP A 582 -25.44 -1.25 1.46
CA ASP A 582 -26.60 -2.13 1.36
C ASP A 582 -26.85 -2.59 -0.08
N ASP A 583 -26.81 -1.66 -1.03
CA ASP A 583 -26.93 -1.93 -2.46
C ASP A 583 -25.73 -2.74 -3.04
N TYR A 584 -24.63 -2.80 -2.32
CA TYR A 584 -23.37 -3.48 -2.73
C TYR A 584 -23.09 -4.73 -1.91
N THR A 585 -24.12 -5.32 -1.29
CA THR A 585 -24.05 -6.53 -0.48
C THR A 585 -24.99 -7.61 -1.03
N LEU A 586 -24.46 -8.77 -1.40
CA LEU A 586 -25.25 -9.91 -1.92
C LEU A 586 -25.49 -11.01 -0.88
N LEU A 587 -24.75 -11.00 0.22
CA LEU A 587 -24.87 -11.95 1.31
C LEU A 587 -25.64 -11.35 2.49
N PRO A 588 -26.30 -12.18 3.29
CA PRO A 588 -26.91 -11.70 4.53
C PRO A 588 -25.87 -11.04 5.45
N TYR A 589 -26.24 -9.92 6.04
CA TYR A 589 -25.43 -9.30 7.08
C TYR A 589 -25.39 -10.18 8.34
N GLU A 590 -24.18 -10.48 8.83
CA GLU A 590 -23.96 -11.39 9.95
C GLU A 590 -23.19 -10.74 11.11
N GLY A 591 -23.07 -9.44 11.12
CA GLY A 591 -22.25 -8.70 12.07
C GLY A 591 -20.87 -8.37 11.51
N GLY A 592 -20.05 -7.72 12.33
CA GLY A 592 -18.76 -7.17 11.91
C GLY A 592 -18.87 -5.74 11.42
N CYS A 593 -17.73 -5.07 11.34
CA CYS A 593 -17.62 -3.69 10.84
C CYS A 593 -16.29 -3.54 10.09
N THR A 594 -16.37 -3.33 8.79
CA THR A 594 -15.17 -3.12 7.93
C THR A 594 -14.46 -1.84 8.30
N SER A 595 -15.20 -0.78 8.55
CA SER A 595 -14.68 0.55 8.85
C SER A 595 -13.72 0.57 10.02
N THR A 596 -13.96 -0.21 11.08
CA THR A 596 -13.15 -0.19 12.31
C THR A 596 -11.74 -0.75 12.14
N SER A 597 -11.48 -1.49 11.08
CA SER A 597 -10.15 -2.00 10.72
C SER A 597 -9.68 -1.54 9.34
N PHE A 598 -10.39 -0.60 8.70
CA PHE A 598 -10.08 -0.10 7.36
C PHE A 598 -8.96 0.95 7.40
N SER A 599 -7.76 0.52 7.76
CA SER A 599 -6.59 1.38 7.94
C SER A 599 -6.23 2.19 6.69
N HIS A 600 -6.48 1.66 5.48
CA HIS A 600 -6.25 2.38 4.22
C HIS A 600 -6.87 3.78 4.23
N ILE A 601 -8.14 3.89 4.64
CA ILE A 601 -8.89 5.15 4.55
C ILE A 601 -8.81 5.99 5.83
N PHE A 602 -8.54 5.39 7.00
CA PHE A 602 -8.50 6.12 8.27
C PHE A 602 -7.09 6.42 8.79
N ALA A 603 -6.10 5.62 8.40
CA ALA A 603 -4.70 5.78 8.85
C ALA A 603 -3.66 5.72 7.72
N GLY A 604 -4.01 5.31 6.49
CA GLY A 604 -3.08 4.97 5.38
C GLY A 604 -3.05 6.00 4.29
N GLY A 605 -3.66 7.05 4.15
CA GLY A 605 -3.56 8.01 3.04
C GLY A 605 -4.48 7.74 1.84
N TYR A 606 -5.31 6.68 1.90
CA TYR A 606 -6.31 6.35 0.87
C TYR A 606 -7.71 6.94 1.17
N SER A 607 -7.83 7.93 2.04
CA SER A 607 -9.10 8.62 2.29
C SER A 607 -9.60 9.30 1.02
N ALA A 608 -10.86 9.07 0.65
CA ALA A 608 -11.43 9.44 -0.65
C ALA A 608 -10.54 9.01 -1.83
N GLY A 609 -9.86 7.88 -1.69
CA GLY A 609 -8.82 7.43 -2.59
C GLY A 609 -8.74 5.92 -2.79
N TYR A 610 -9.60 5.12 -2.16
CA TYR A 610 -9.57 3.66 -2.30
C TYR A 610 -9.94 3.20 -3.73
N TYR A 611 -10.70 3.99 -4.47
CA TYR A 611 -11.00 3.77 -5.89
C TYR A 611 -9.74 3.71 -6.76
N SER A 612 -8.62 4.24 -6.29
CA SER A 612 -7.33 4.29 -7.01
C SER A 612 -6.86 2.91 -7.46
N TYR A 613 -7.14 1.87 -6.67
CA TYR A 613 -6.83 0.48 -7.07
C TYR A 613 -7.56 0.08 -8.36
N LEU A 614 -8.87 0.32 -8.44
CA LEU A 614 -9.66 0.01 -9.63
C LEU A 614 -9.32 0.94 -10.80
N TRP A 615 -9.06 2.21 -10.52
CA TRP A 615 -8.63 3.18 -11.53
C TRP A 615 -7.32 2.74 -12.18
N ALA A 616 -6.34 2.36 -11.37
CA ALA A 616 -5.07 1.88 -11.85
C ALA A 616 -5.16 0.50 -12.53
N GLN A 617 -6.11 -0.37 -12.13
CA GLN A 617 -6.38 -1.63 -12.83
C GLN A 617 -6.86 -1.43 -14.27
N VAL A 618 -7.59 -0.36 -14.56
CA VAL A 618 -7.91 0.02 -15.94
C VAL A 618 -6.66 0.45 -16.70
N LEU A 619 -5.80 1.26 -16.06
CA LEU A 619 -4.54 1.70 -16.66
C LEU A 619 -3.59 0.52 -16.91
N ASP A 620 -3.45 -0.40 -15.94
CA ASP A 620 -2.56 -1.55 -16.05
C ASP A 620 -3.04 -2.54 -17.11
N ALA A 621 -4.34 -2.83 -17.16
CA ALA A 621 -4.93 -3.73 -18.15
C ALA A 621 -4.66 -3.24 -19.58
N ASP A 622 -4.92 -1.94 -19.83
CA ASP A 622 -4.63 -1.32 -21.12
C ASP A 622 -3.13 -1.22 -21.42
N ALA A 623 -2.30 -0.94 -20.40
CA ALA A 623 -0.85 -0.93 -20.56
C ALA A 623 -0.29 -2.31 -20.88
N PHE A 624 -0.82 -3.38 -20.26
CA PHE A 624 -0.42 -4.75 -20.55
C PHE A 624 -0.79 -5.19 -21.96
N GLU A 625 -1.86 -4.66 -22.55
CA GLU A 625 -2.17 -4.90 -23.97
C GLU A 625 -0.98 -4.53 -24.89
N ALA A 626 -0.20 -3.47 -24.60
CA ALA A 626 0.98 -3.13 -25.37
C ALA A 626 2.03 -4.25 -25.38
N PHE A 627 2.20 -4.95 -24.26
CA PHE A 627 3.13 -6.07 -24.16
C PHE A 627 2.58 -7.33 -24.84
N THR A 628 1.28 -7.56 -24.80
CA THR A 628 0.68 -8.68 -25.55
C THR A 628 0.70 -8.45 -27.06
N GLU A 629 0.54 -7.21 -27.53
CA GLU A 629 0.61 -6.80 -28.94
C GLU A 629 2.01 -6.94 -29.52
N ASN A 630 3.06 -6.53 -28.78
CA ASN A 630 4.44 -6.44 -29.26
C ASN A 630 5.30 -7.66 -28.87
N GLY A 631 4.88 -8.41 -27.85
CA GLY A 631 5.61 -9.49 -27.22
C GLY A 631 5.84 -9.21 -25.72
N LEU A 632 5.54 -10.19 -24.87
CA LEU A 632 5.55 -10.05 -23.42
C LEU A 632 6.86 -9.48 -22.84
N TYR A 633 7.96 -9.72 -23.52
CA TYR A 633 9.30 -9.24 -23.14
C TYR A 633 9.97 -8.47 -24.27
N ASP A 634 9.16 -7.77 -25.10
CA ASP A 634 9.72 -6.87 -26.11
C ASP A 634 10.56 -5.76 -25.45
N PRO A 635 11.88 -5.67 -25.76
CA PRO A 635 12.75 -4.71 -25.11
C PRO A 635 12.37 -3.25 -25.35
N GLU A 636 11.78 -2.94 -26.52
CA GLU A 636 11.38 -1.58 -26.85
C GLU A 636 10.19 -1.14 -25.98
N THR A 637 9.18 -2.00 -25.84
CA THR A 637 8.01 -1.76 -24.98
C THR A 637 8.41 -1.65 -23.50
N GLY A 638 9.27 -2.56 -23.03
CA GLY A 638 9.77 -2.51 -21.65
C GLY A 638 10.57 -1.23 -21.36
N GLN A 639 11.49 -0.84 -22.24
CA GLN A 639 12.26 0.40 -22.07
C GLN A 639 11.38 1.64 -22.22
N LYS A 640 10.35 1.62 -23.08
CA LYS A 640 9.40 2.72 -23.18
C LYS A 640 8.61 2.91 -21.88
N PHE A 641 8.12 1.83 -21.26
CA PHE A 641 7.47 1.92 -19.94
C PHE A 641 8.43 2.43 -18.86
N ARG A 642 9.65 1.91 -18.82
CA ARG A 642 10.69 2.40 -17.91
C ARG A 642 10.92 3.91 -18.07
N HIS A 643 11.11 4.41 -19.30
CA HIS A 643 11.48 5.80 -19.54
C HIS A 643 10.31 6.79 -19.44
N GLU A 644 9.09 6.39 -19.84
CA GLU A 644 7.94 7.29 -19.86
C GLU A 644 7.12 7.25 -18.55
N ILE A 645 7.21 6.16 -17.78
CA ILE A 645 6.48 5.99 -16.50
C ILE A 645 7.45 5.96 -15.32
N LEU A 646 8.26 4.88 -15.17
CA LEU A 646 9.05 4.65 -13.96
C LEU A 646 10.10 5.74 -13.71
N ALA A 647 10.77 6.21 -14.77
CA ALA A 647 11.83 7.21 -14.66
C ALA A 647 11.32 8.63 -14.40
N LYS A 648 10.02 8.89 -14.56
CA LYS A 648 9.46 10.25 -14.56
C LYS A 648 8.89 10.69 -13.21
N GLY A 649 8.53 9.75 -12.33
CA GLY A 649 7.88 10.11 -11.06
C GLY A 649 6.74 11.13 -11.29
N GLY A 650 6.64 12.13 -10.42
CA GLY A 650 5.66 13.21 -10.49
C GLY A 650 6.08 14.43 -11.32
N SER A 651 7.06 14.29 -12.24
CA SER A 651 7.58 15.40 -13.03
C SER A 651 6.63 15.93 -14.12
N ARG A 652 5.54 15.21 -14.38
CA ARG A 652 4.49 15.53 -15.34
C ARG A 652 3.12 15.07 -14.82
N PRO A 653 2.01 15.62 -15.35
CA PRO A 653 0.69 15.06 -15.12
C PRO A 653 0.65 13.59 -15.55
N PRO A 654 0.07 12.69 -14.74
CA PRO A 654 0.04 11.25 -15.03
C PRO A 654 -0.56 10.90 -16.40
N LEU A 655 -1.60 11.61 -16.83
CA LEU A 655 -2.24 11.40 -18.12
C LEU A 655 -1.27 11.68 -19.31
N GLU A 656 -0.36 12.66 -19.17
CA GLU A 656 0.69 12.94 -20.16
C GLU A 656 1.68 11.79 -20.22
N LEU A 657 2.15 11.27 -19.06
CA LEU A 657 3.05 10.12 -18.98
C LEU A 657 2.42 8.89 -19.64
N TYR A 658 1.17 8.62 -19.33
CA TYR A 658 0.42 7.50 -19.89
C TYR A 658 0.29 7.60 -21.42
N ARG A 659 -0.09 8.78 -21.93
CA ARG A 659 -0.17 9.04 -23.38
C ARG A 659 1.19 8.89 -24.08
N ASN A 660 2.27 9.31 -23.44
CA ASN A 660 3.62 9.11 -23.99
C ASN A 660 3.96 7.62 -24.11
N PHE A 661 3.55 6.81 -23.14
CA PHE A 661 3.73 5.36 -23.20
C PHE A 661 2.77 4.69 -24.20
N ARG A 662 1.46 4.90 -24.08
CA ARG A 662 0.46 4.18 -24.90
C ARG A 662 0.14 4.82 -26.25
N GLY A 663 0.42 6.12 -26.40
CA GLY A 663 0.05 6.92 -27.59
C GLY A 663 -1.41 7.35 -27.61
N ARG A 664 -2.21 7.01 -26.59
CA ARG A 664 -3.62 7.32 -26.42
C ARG A 664 -4.00 7.31 -24.93
N ASP A 665 -5.21 7.72 -24.62
CA ASP A 665 -5.79 7.51 -23.28
C ASP A 665 -6.04 6.00 -23.04
N ALA A 666 -6.12 5.61 -21.77
CA ALA A 666 -6.49 4.25 -21.41
C ALA A 666 -7.90 3.92 -21.91
N ASP A 667 -8.09 2.70 -22.36
CA ASP A 667 -9.40 2.19 -22.72
C ASP A 667 -10.14 1.75 -21.44
N PRO A 668 -11.27 2.36 -21.08
CA PRO A 668 -12.02 2.01 -19.86
C PRO A 668 -12.47 0.55 -19.82
N ASP A 669 -12.64 -0.08 -20.97
CA ASP A 669 -13.12 -1.46 -21.09
C ASP A 669 -12.02 -2.51 -20.96
N SER A 670 -10.74 -2.11 -20.92
CA SER A 670 -9.60 -3.06 -20.89
C SER A 670 -9.65 -3.98 -19.66
N LEU A 671 -9.97 -3.43 -18.49
CA LEU A 671 -10.16 -4.22 -17.25
C LEU A 671 -11.27 -5.27 -17.42
N LEU A 672 -12.42 -4.84 -17.92
CA LEU A 672 -13.59 -5.70 -18.06
C LEU A 672 -13.35 -6.81 -19.13
N ARG A 673 -12.63 -6.50 -20.21
CA ARG A 673 -12.18 -7.52 -21.20
C ARG A 673 -11.22 -8.51 -20.58
N ARG A 674 -10.19 -8.04 -19.88
CA ARG A 674 -9.20 -8.89 -19.20
C ARG A 674 -9.87 -9.87 -18.26
N ASP A 675 -10.85 -9.40 -17.49
CA ASP A 675 -11.54 -10.17 -16.46
C ASP A 675 -12.74 -10.97 -17.00
N GLY A 676 -13.01 -10.91 -18.33
CA GLY A 676 -14.11 -11.68 -18.96
C GLY A 676 -15.50 -11.20 -18.55
N LEU A 677 -15.64 -9.92 -18.23
CA LEU A 677 -16.88 -9.29 -17.77
C LEU A 677 -17.58 -8.48 -18.86
N LEU A 678 -17.01 -8.40 -20.06
CA LEU A 678 -17.67 -7.92 -21.28
C LEU A 678 -17.98 -9.11 -22.17
N ASP A 679 -19.18 -9.10 -22.75
CA ASP A 679 -19.50 -9.99 -23.88
C ASP A 679 -18.66 -9.57 -25.09
N ASP A 680 -18.08 -10.54 -25.82
CA ASP A 680 -17.31 -10.34 -27.06
C ASP A 680 -18.13 -9.64 -28.16
#